data_72b985a53a3a0fd42430463bef5de8f9
#
_entry.id   72b985a53a3a0fd42430463bef5de8f9
#
_cell.length_a   1.000
_cell.length_b   1.000
_cell.length_c   1.000
_cell.angle_alpha   90.00
_cell.angle_beta   90.00
_cell.angle_gamma   90.00
#
_symmetry.space_group_name_H-M   'P 1'
#
loop_
_entity.id
_entity.type
_entity.pdbx_description
1 polymer ?
#
loop_
_entity_poly.entity_id
_entity_poly.type
_entity_poly.pdbx_seq_one_letter_code
_entity_poly.pdbx_strand_id
1 'polypeptide(L)'
;MLSPLSIYASSPSEASGNEDVQLVMAPSPFVWSAKCFLSIPCPDLPYLSFVPSIAHTENDSTILDHDRADHKFYLQKTHVQVVARPSGSIAEEGFTRPITPSEIETSAGTFGDLSRFIQTMPGVVSDNDQRNDFLVRGGNPSEDLFVVDNIDVPSINQLALSDTTGGFVSMLDANAIQQIDFHTDAYDDHFDERLSAVVEISTRTEGPISRHFTTEAGIAGVGGSIALPFGQNGSLFVSARDGILQYLTSNIGMDGVPHYRNAFVRAQNSINDKDSWWGMSLTGIDSIKITPAWNDSQETNPYNIAYAGWRNTTGANWQHLFSDRSFGVMSLAHAAQNQSVIENGQLQDGAIVYNENTTDQITTLKYDWVFEWNRFLTLTTGGNASVDQLNYRVAQPIGLQSPYSQNPAPLDVMAMNRQFAPFSSGAYLQATFHFKHDATLSAGEREEQWALGGHAGGTSRVLFSIPIMGKLTHVGYSQYEQLPPTLYLLSFNNLKNLRPIRSNQITAGVIVADNNRARVTLELYQKRYLDYPVASNYPQLSLANITDTFGQAFLMMPMVGEGTGTASGAELSVQTHMTSTLDLTGTLAYARSWYAGRDGILRRGNYDVPLQVNLMGTWAMAHRLILSWRYTATSGVPYTPDNMPLSIAQNRDVYNLSEINALRAPSYQRLDFRVEQSRKIGRGVMTWYAGLENALNRQNFYEYLWEPRQQGGGISEQTQMPLFPDGGIKYSF
;
A
#
# COMPACT_ATOMS: atom_id res chain seq x y z
N MET A 1 14.29 3.87 8.14
CA MET A 1 15.52 3.63 8.88
C MET A 1 15.92 2.17 8.83
N LEU A 2 16.02 1.62 7.68
CA LEU A 2 16.55 0.30 7.43
C LEU A 2 17.49 0.48 6.27
N SER A 3 18.79 0.59 6.56
CA SER A 3 19.81 0.50 5.53
C SER A 3 19.65 -0.79 4.75
N PRO A 4 20.00 -0.84 3.47
CA PRO A 4 19.83 -2.04 2.67
C PRO A 4 20.59 -3.21 3.30
N LEU A 5 19.89 -4.30 3.45
CA LEU A 5 20.45 -5.58 3.85
C LEU A 5 21.34 -6.09 2.71
N SER A 6 22.65 -5.92 2.84
CA SER A 6 23.60 -6.48 1.89
C SER A 6 23.76 -7.97 2.15
N ILE A 7 23.23 -8.81 1.28
CA ILE A 7 23.49 -10.25 1.31
C ILE A 7 24.79 -10.49 0.53
N TYR A 8 25.87 -10.75 1.24
CA TYR A 8 27.11 -11.19 0.63
C TYR A 8 27.05 -12.69 0.33
N ALA A 9 27.14 -13.04 -0.93
CA ALA A 9 27.55 -14.37 -1.33
C ALA A 9 29.10 -14.41 -1.34
N SER A 10 29.68 -15.14 -0.41
CA SER A 10 31.12 -15.41 -0.42
C SER A 10 31.48 -16.22 -1.66
N SER A 11 32.30 -15.64 -2.54
CA SER A 11 32.94 -16.36 -3.64
C SER A 11 34.00 -17.33 -3.13
N PRO A 12 34.11 -18.55 -3.69
CA PRO A 12 35.26 -19.42 -3.39
C PRO A 12 36.51 -18.94 -4.15
N SER A 13 37.61 -18.95 -3.46
CA SER A 13 38.97 -18.64 -3.93
C SER A 13 39.43 -19.47 -5.12
N GLU A 14 40.03 -18.81 -6.06
CA GLU A 14 41.06 -19.12 -7.03
C GLU A 14 41.45 -20.60 -7.26
N ALA A 15 41.31 -21.01 -8.51
CA ALA A 15 42.25 -21.91 -9.18
C ALA A 15 42.40 -21.50 -10.65
N SER A 16 43.63 -21.22 -11.02
CA SER A 16 44.15 -20.81 -12.31
C SER A 16 43.90 -21.80 -13.44
N GLY A 17 43.61 -21.30 -14.65
CA GLY A 17 43.68 -22.08 -15.89
C GLY A 17 43.15 -21.32 -17.09
N ASN A 18 44.03 -20.80 -17.92
CA ASN A 18 43.73 -20.23 -19.24
C ASN A 18 43.00 -21.23 -20.15
N GLU A 19 41.98 -20.77 -20.84
CA GLU A 19 41.76 -21.10 -22.27
C GLU A 19 40.76 -20.12 -22.88
N ASP A 20 41.25 -19.44 -23.93
CA ASP A 20 40.49 -18.54 -24.80
C ASP A 20 39.41 -19.30 -25.57
N VAL A 21 38.14 -18.86 -25.47
CA VAL A 21 37.10 -19.17 -26.44
C VAL A 21 36.40 -17.86 -26.81
N GLN A 22 36.78 -17.31 -27.96
CA GLN A 22 36.03 -16.25 -28.64
C GLN A 22 34.70 -16.79 -29.15
N LEU A 23 33.60 -16.25 -28.63
CA LEU A 23 32.27 -16.41 -29.22
C LEU A 23 31.88 -15.10 -29.90
N VAL A 24 31.96 -15.12 -31.23
CA VAL A 24 31.46 -14.06 -32.13
C VAL A 24 29.93 -14.15 -32.15
N MET A 25 29.25 -13.18 -31.58
CA MET A 25 27.81 -12.99 -31.76
C MET A 25 27.56 -11.98 -32.90
N ALA A 26 26.87 -12.44 -33.91
CA ALA A 26 26.35 -11.59 -34.98
C ALA A 26 25.07 -10.86 -34.50
N PRO A 27 24.85 -9.61 -34.91
CA PRO A 27 23.63 -8.88 -34.55
C PRO A 27 22.49 -9.24 -35.51
N SER A 28 21.34 -9.66 -35.03
CA SER A 28 20.11 -9.64 -35.79
C SER A 28 19.21 -8.49 -35.39
N PRO A 29 18.74 -7.70 -36.32
CA PRO A 29 17.89 -6.55 -36.04
C PRO A 29 16.42 -6.96 -36.07
N PHE A 30 15.72 -6.90 -34.94
CA PHE A 30 14.27 -6.80 -34.93
C PHE A 30 13.84 -5.36 -34.75
N VAL A 31 13.54 -4.73 -35.87
CA VAL A 31 12.87 -3.43 -35.93
C VAL A 31 11.36 -3.69 -35.96
N TRP A 32 10.66 -3.35 -34.89
CA TRP A 32 9.20 -3.27 -34.91
C TRP A 32 8.77 -1.91 -35.40
N SER A 33 8.22 -1.85 -36.61
CA SER A 33 7.63 -0.64 -37.15
C SER A 33 6.16 -0.52 -36.71
N ALA A 34 5.84 0.59 -36.10
CA ALA A 34 4.52 0.94 -35.55
C ALA A 34 3.48 1.31 -36.64
N LYS A 35 3.40 0.57 -37.76
CA LYS A 35 2.51 0.91 -38.90
C LYS A 35 1.44 -0.12 -39.24
N CYS A 36 1.15 -1.12 -38.40
CA CYS A 36 0.14 -2.15 -38.70
C CYS A 36 -1.03 -2.17 -37.72
N PHE A 37 -1.57 -1.02 -37.32
CA PHE A 37 -2.76 -1.01 -36.44
C PHE A 37 -4.01 -0.33 -37.04
N LEU A 38 -4.07 -0.17 -38.35
CA LEU A 38 -5.32 0.28 -39.01
C LEU A 38 -5.46 -0.41 -40.36
N SER A 39 -6.54 -1.15 -40.51
CA SER A 39 -7.06 -1.75 -41.77
C SER A 39 -6.53 -3.15 -42.18
N ILE A 40 -7.30 -4.19 -41.86
CA ILE A 40 -7.54 -5.35 -42.73
C ILE A 40 -8.81 -6.08 -42.23
N PRO A 41 -9.78 -6.46 -43.13
CA PRO A 41 -10.97 -7.22 -42.78
C PRO A 41 -10.63 -8.72 -42.70
N CYS A 42 -11.21 -9.41 -41.71
CA CYS A 42 -11.11 -10.85 -41.53
C CYS A 42 -12.12 -11.59 -42.46
N PRO A 43 -11.70 -12.69 -43.12
CA PRO A 43 -12.65 -13.63 -43.71
C PRO A 43 -13.13 -14.70 -42.73
N ASP A 44 -14.37 -15.09 -42.89
CA ASP A 44 -15.11 -16.11 -42.14
C ASP A 44 -14.43 -17.50 -42.15
N LEU A 45 -14.39 -18.15 -40.99
CA LEU A 45 -14.15 -19.57 -40.85
C LEU A 45 -15.18 -20.22 -39.93
N PRO A 46 -15.63 -21.46 -40.21
CA PRO A 46 -16.87 -22.01 -39.71
C PRO A 46 -16.79 -22.62 -38.30
N TYR A 47 -17.92 -22.56 -37.62
CA TYR A 47 -18.20 -23.19 -36.33
C TYR A 47 -17.95 -24.68 -36.30
N LEU A 48 -17.17 -25.18 -35.34
CA LEU A 48 -17.20 -26.54 -34.85
C LEU A 48 -17.56 -26.53 -33.37
N SER A 49 -18.78 -26.94 -33.10
CA SER A 49 -19.32 -27.18 -31.76
C SER A 49 -18.79 -28.53 -31.25
N PHE A 50 -18.06 -28.51 -30.14
CA PHE A 50 -17.86 -29.67 -29.29
C PHE A 50 -18.30 -29.32 -27.85
N VAL A 51 -19.37 -29.97 -27.43
CA VAL A 51 -19.84 -29.96 -26.02
C VAL A 51 -19.31 -31.23 -25.37
N PRO A 52 -18.55 -31.16 -24.29
CA PRO A 52 -18.48 -32.23 -23.31
C PRO A 52 -19.29 -31.83 -22.08
N SER A 53 -20.33 -32.63 -21.79
CA SER A 53 -21.04 -32.57 -20.52
C SER A 53 -20.15 -33.05 -19.39
N ILE A 54 -19.87 -32.17 -18.45
CA ILE A 54 -19.33 -32.53 -17.13
C ILE A 54 -20.35 -32.08 -16.11
N ALA A 55 -20.81 -33.04 -15.30
CA ALA A 55 -21.72 -32.81 -14.20
C ALA A 55 -21.07 -31.85 -13.18
N HIS A 56 -21.63 -30.68 -13.04
CA HIS A 56 -21.31 -29.75 -11.97
C HIS A 56 -22.14 -30.08 -10.73
N THR A 57 -21.46 -30.36 -9.64
CA THR A 57 -22.00 -30.16 -8.32
C THR A 57 -22.11 -28.64 -8.12
N GLU A 58 -23.32 -28.21 -7.83
CA GLU A 58 -23.68 -26.82 -7.53
C GLU A 58 -22.78 -26.24 -6.43
N ASN A 59 -21.96 -25.26 -6.81
CA ASN A 59 -21.55 -24.19 -5.91
C ASN A 59 -22.13 -22.91 -6.48
N ASP A 60 -23.03 -22.36 -5.70
CA ASP A 60 -23.80 -21.17 -5.97
C ASP A 60 -22.87 -19.95 -6.16
N SER A 61 -22.50 -19.67 -7.40
CA SER A 61 -22.05 -18.36 -7.80
C SER A 61 -23.29 -17.63 -8.31
N THR A 62 -23.84 -16.76 -7.50
CA THR A 62 -24.89 -15.83 -7.93
C THR A 62 -24.35 -14.95 -9.03
N ILE A 63 -24.64 -15.36 -10.25
CA ILE A 63 -24.65 -14.49 -11.43
C ILE A 63 -25.59 -13.33 -11.11
N LEU A 64 -25.08 -12.12 -11.20
CA LEU A 64 -25.87 -10.90 -11.19
C LEU A 64 -26.82 -10.96 -12.39
N ASP A 65 -28.04 -11.43 -12.15
CA ASP A 65 -29.13 -11.37 -13.11
C ASP A 65 -29.61 -9.92 -13.19
N HIS A 66 -29.37 -9.29 -14.34
CA HIS A 66 -29.79 -7.93 -14.66
C HIS A 66 -31.31 -7.85 -14.89
N ASP A 67 -32.08 -8.31 -13.92
CA ASP A 67 -33.50 -8.00 -13.89
C ASP A 67 -33.80 -6.92 -12.85
N ARG A 68 -34.37 -5.82 -13.35
CA ARG A 68 -34.83 -4.64 -12.63
C ARG A 68 -35.87 -4.99 -11.57
N ALA A 69 -35.46 -5.56 -10.47
CA ALA A 69 -36.28 -5.71 -9.29
C ALA A 69 -35.77 -4.78 -8.20
N ASP A 70 -36.64 -3.93 -7.71
CA ASP A 70 -36.55 -3.13 -6.49
C ASP A 70 -35.35 -3.54 -5.61
N HIS A 71 -34.30 -2.72 -5.53
CA HIS A 71 -33.20 -2.91 -4.59
C HIS A 71 -33.78 -2.83 -3.18
N LYS A 72 -34.14 -3.97 -2.64
CA LYS A 72 -34.53 -4.13 -1.23
C LYS A 72 -33.33 -4.62 -0.49
N PHE A 73 -32.92 -3.91 0.55
CA PHE A 73 -31.96 -4.42 1.50
C PHE A 73 -32.61 -5.59 2.24
N TYR A 74 -32.25 -6.82 1.85
CA TYR A 74 -32.68 -8.01 2.54
C TYR A 74 -31.55 -8.50 3.44
N LEU A 75 -31.81 -8.63 4.72
CA LEU A 75 -31.12 -9.63 5.53
C LEU A 75 -31.61 -10.98 5.03
N GLN A 76 -30.84 -11.61 4.13
CA GLN A 76 -31.25 -12.93 3.63
C GLN A 76 -31.28 -13.93 4.78
N LYS A 77 -32.40 -14.62 4.92
CA LYS A 77 -32.62 -15.71 5.90
C LYS A 77 -31.73 -16.94 5.69
N THR A 78 -30.94 -17.01 4.65
CA THR A 78 -30.04 -18.12 4.34
C THR A 78 -28.59 -17.68 4.38
N HIS A 79 -27.97 -17.80 5.53
CA HIS A 79 -26.56 -18.10 5.83
C HIS A 79 -25.42 -17.30 5.19
N VAL A 80 -25.66 -16.22 4.45
CA VAL A 80 -24.64 -15.25 4.06
C VAL A 80 -25.09 -13.89 4.54
N GLN A 81 -24.49 -13.37 5.61
CA GLN A 81 -24.65 -11.99 5.97
C GLN A 81 -23.94 -11.16 4.89
N VAL A 82 -24.70 -10.59 4.00
CA VAL A 82 -24.24 -9.39 3.31
C VAL A 82 -24.23 -8.30 4.38
N VAL A 83 -23.08 -7.94 4.88
CA VAL A 83 -22.91 -6.67 5.58
C VAL A 83 -23.33 -5.63 4.56
N ALA A 84 -24.48 -5.00 4.76
CA ALA A 84 -24.88 -3.90 3.90
C ALA A 84 -23.85 -2.79 4.15
N ARG A 85 -23.02 -2.54 3.17
CA ARG A 85 -22.03 -1.49 3.23
C ARG A 85 -22.72 -0.16 2.98
N PRO A 86 -22.28 0.93 3.63
CA PRO A 86 -22.68 2.27 3.22
C PRO A 86 -22.15 2.61 1.80
N SER A 87 -21.55 1.65 1.11
CA SER A 87 -20.82 1.89 -0.10
C SER A 87 -21.65 2.50 -1.19
N GLY A 88 -21.01 3.40 -1.82
CA GLY A 88 -21.18 4.20 -2.94
C GLY A 88 -22.02 3.72 -4.12
N SER A 89 -22.03 4.55 -5.09
CA SER A 89 -22.75 4.33 -6.34
C SER A 89 -22.29 3.03 -7.02
N ILE A 90 -23.23 2.29 -7.60
CA ILE A 90 -22.98 1.16 -8.52
C ILE A 90 -21.89 1.49 -9.57
N ALA A 91 -21.70 2.77 -9.85
CA ALA A 91 -20.71 3.30 -10.76
C ALA A 91 -19.27 3.20 -10.24
N GLU A 92 -19.07 3.37 -8.93
CA GLU A 92 -17.76 3.24 -8.29
C GLU A 92 -17.35 1.77 -8.21
N GLU A 93 -18.30 0.88 -7.87
CA GLU A 93 -18.06 -0.56 -7.88
C GLU A 93 -17.59 -1.09 -9.26
N GLY A 94 -17.97 -0.42 -10.35
CA GLY A 94 -17.54 -0.79 -11.69
C GLY A 94 -16.06 -0.56 -11.98
N PHE A 95 -15.41 0.44 -11.39
CA PHE A 95 -14.02 0.78 -11.61
C PHE A 95 -13.10 0.24 -10.52
N THR A 96 -13.60 0.11 -9.31
CA THR A 96 -12.92 -0.58 -8.23
C THR A 96 -12.71 -2.04 -8.61
N ARG A 97 -11.47 -2.53 -8.46
CA ARG A 97 -11.18 -3.94 -8.66
C ARG A 97 -11.20 -4.67 -7.34
N PRO A 98 -12.12 -5.60 -7.13
CA PRO A 98 -12.04 -6.49 -5.98
C PRO A 98 -10.83 -7.43 -6.12
N ILE A 99 -9.99 -7.46 -5.09
CA ILE A 99 -8.83 -8.33 -4.99
C ILE A 99 -9.21 -9.51 -4.09
N THR A 100 -8.94 -10.72 -4.56
CA THR A 100 -9.28 -11.94 -3.83
C THR A 100 -8.09 -12.47 -3.01
N PRO A 101 -8.32 -13.19 -1.91
CA PRO A 101 -7.24 -13.84 -1.14
C PRO A 101 -6.37 -14.77 -1.99
N SER A 102 -6.97 -15.49 -2.92
CA SER A 102 -6.25 -16.41 -3.80
C SER A 102 -5.24 -15.69 -4.70
N GLU A 103 -5.59 -14.50 -5.20
CA GLU A 103 -4.67 -13.69 -6.00
C GLU A 103 -3.46 -13.25 -5.18
N ILE A 104 -3.66 -12.86 -3.92
CA ILE A 104 -2.57 -12.48 -3.02
C ILE A 104 -1.65 -13.67 -2.72
N GLU A 105 -2.24 -14.81 -2.36
CA GLU A 105 -1.49 -16.00 -1.95
C GLU A 105 -0.68 -16.62 -3.10
N THR A 106 -1.22 -16.64 -4.31
CA THR A 106 -0.56 -17.29 -5.46
C THR A 106 0.34 -16.35 -6.26
N SER A 107 0.31 -15.05 -6.01
CA SER A 107 1.13 -14.07 -6.73
C SER A 107 2.62 -14.26 -6.43
N ALA A 108 3.44 -14.36 -7.47
CA ALA A 108 4.90 -14.37 -7.33
C ALA A 108 5.41 -13.01 -6.84
N GLY A 109 6.44 -13.00 -5.99
CA GLY A 109 7.12 -11.80 -5.53
C GLY A 109 6.38 -10.98 -4.48
N THR A 110 5.27 -11.48 -3.95
CA THR A 110 4.50 -10.78 -2.91
C THR A 110 4.65 -11.42 -1.52
N PHE A 111 5.21 -12.61 -1.41
CA PHE A 111 5.28 -13.39 -0.17
C PHE A 111 3.90 -13.65 0.48
N GLY A 112 2.81 -13.57 -0.28
CA GLY A 112 1.44 -13.60 0.25
C GLY A 112 1.05 -12.35 1.04
N ASP A 113 1.78 -11.26 0.88
CA ASP A 113 1.56 -9.99 1.57
C ASP A 113 0.59 -9.09 0.79
N LEU A 114 -0.42 -8.56 1.48
CA LEU A 114 -1.44 -7.70 0.90
C LEU A 114 -0.86 -6.40 0.33
N SER A 115 -0.05 -5.70 1.11
CA SER A 115 0.49 -4.39 0.68
C SER A 115 1.43 -4.54 -0.51
N ARG A 116 2.22 -5.63 -0.56
CA ARG A 116 3.05 -5.97 -1.74
C ARG A 116 2.21 -6.34 -2.96
N PHE A 117 1.04 -6.93 -2.76
CA PHE A 117 0.12 -7.18 -3.86
C PHE A 117 -0.46 -5.88 -4.41
N ILE A 118 -0.84 -4.92 -3.55
CA ILE A 118 -1.31 -3.58 -3.96
C ILE A 118 -0.26 -2.85 -4.81
N GLN A 119 1.04 -3.04 -4.56
CA GLN A 119 2.12 -2.48 -5.39
C GLN A 119 2.08 -2.96 -6.86
N THR A 120 1.30 -3.97 -7.21
CA THR A 120 1.11 -4.43 -8.59
C THR A 120 -0.01 -3.72 -9.33
N MET A 121 -0.82 -2.91 -8.62
CA MET A 121 -1.94 -2.17 -9.22
C MET A 121 -1.44 -1.04 -10.13
N PRO A 122 -2.22 -0.63 -11.15
CA PRO A 122 -1.86 0.50 -11.98
C PRO A 122 -1.76 1.77 -11.14
N GLY A 123 -0.77 2.63 -11.44
CA GLY A 123 -0.55 3.89 -10.72
C GLY A 123 0.01 3.75 -9.31
N VAL A 124 0.33 2.54 -8.87
CA VAL A 124 0.92 2.26 -7.57
C VAL A 124 2.38 1.91 -7.73
N VAL A 125 3.26 2.67 -7.11
CA VAL A 125 4.71 2.47 -7.15
C VAL A 125 5.20 1.92 -5.82
N SER A 126 6.14 0.98 -5.87
CA SER A 126 6.95 0.57 -4.71
C SER A 126 8.24 1.36 -4.72
N ASP A 127 8.70 1.79 -3.58
CA ASP A 127 9.99 2.44 -3.48
C ASP A 127 11.13 1.45 -3.31
N ASN A 128 10.92 0.41 -2.52
CA ASN A 128 12.00 -0.49 -2.17
C ASN A 128 11.50 -1.92 -1.90
N ASP A 129 12.35 -2.90 -2.22
CA ASP A 129 12.03 -4.33 -2.09
C ASP A 129 11.94 -4.82 -0.64
N GLN A 130 12.54 -4.10 0.30
CA GLN A 130 12.58 -4.52 1.71
C GLN A 130 11.33 -4.09 2.48
N ARG A 131 10.58 -3.13 1.94
CA ARG A 131 9.37 -2.58 2.55
C ARG A 131 8.16 -2.79 1.64
N ASN A 132 6.99 -2.71 2.23
CA ASN A 132 5.73 -2.85 1.52
C ASN A 132 4.94 -1.53 1.45
N ASP A 133 5.62 -0.40 1.62
CA ASP A 133 5.05 0.91 1.33
C ASP A 133 4.58 0.98 -0.12
N PHE A 134 3.46 1.62 -0.36
CA PHE A 134 2.95 1.87 -1.70
C PHE A 134 2.59 3.35 -1.85
N LEU A 135 2.78 3.84 -3.04
CA LEU A 135 2.72 5.24 -3.43
C LEU A 135 1.72 5.37 -4.56
N VAL A 136 0.62 6.06 -4.33
CA VAL A 136 -0.50 6.09 -5.26
C VAL A 136 -0.53 7.41 -6.01
N ARG A 137 -0.43 7.32 -7.35
CA ARG A 137 -0.56 8.49 -8.25
C ARG A 137 0.31 9.68 -7.86
N GLY A 138 1.56 9.40 -7.46
CA GLY A 138 2.54 10.41 -7.09
C GLY A 138 2.34 11.09 -5.75
N GLY A 139 1.46 10.55 -4.90
CA GLY A 139 1.28 10.96 -3.51
C GLY A 139 2.34 10.40 -2.57
N ASN A 140 2.19 10.71 -1.27
CA ASN A 140 3.07 10.23 -0.20
C ASN A 140 2.41 9.01 0.49
N PRO A 141 3.16 8.06 1.08
CA PRO A 141 2.57 6.94 1.84
C PRO A 141 1.69 7.35 3.02
N SER A 142 1.82 8.57 3.51
CA SER A 142 0.94 9.14 4.55
C SER A 142 -0.44 9.58 4.02
N GLU A 143 -0.64 9.56 2.71
CA GLU A 143 -1.88 9.99 2.05
C GLU A 143 -2.88 8.85 1.81
N ASP A 144 -2.58 7.64 2.27
CA ASP A 144 -3.41 6.45 2.10
C ASP A 144 -4.10 6.04 3.40
N LEU A 145 -5.27 5.42 3.31
CA LEU A 145 -6.06 4.93 4.44
C LEU A 145 -6.30 3.42 4.32
N PHE A 146 -6.14 2.69 5.41
CA PHE A 146 -6.67 1.34 5.56
C PHE A 146 -7.97 1.36 6.34
N VAL A 147 -9.00 0.72 5.80
CA VAL A 147 -10.28 0.49 6.48
C VAL A 147 -10.51 -1.01 6.53
N VAL A 148 -10.62 -1.58 7.74
CA VAL A 148 -10.86 -3.01 7.95
C VAL A 148 -12.22 -3.19 8.60
N ASP A 149 -13.16 -3.82 7.91
CA ASP A 149 -14.52 -4.04 8.41
C ASP A 149 -15.22 -2.76 8.92
N ASN A 150 -15.09 -1.62 8.20
CA ASN A 150 -15.59 -0.29 8.55
C ASN A 150 -14.88 0.40 9.72
N ILE A 151 -13.67 -0.05 10.08
CA ILE A 151 -12.84 0.51 11.14
C ILE A 151 -11.54 1.04 10.51
N ASP A 152 -11.22 2.31 10.78
CA ASP A 152 -10.00 2.93 10.30
C ASP A 152 -8.79 2.36 11.06
N VAL A 153 -7.81 1.88 10.30
CA VAL A 153 -6.59 1.26 10.83
C VAL A 153 -5.38 2.09 10.40
N PRO A 154 -4.64 2.71 11.32
CA PRO A 154 -3.50 3.58 10.97
C PRO A 154 -2.45 2.87 10.12
N SER A 155 -2.14 1.62 10.40
CA SER A 155 -1.31 0.75 9.58
C SER A 155 -1.63 -0.72 9.84
N ILE A 156 -1.67 -1.51 8.76
CA ILE A 156 -1.81 -2.98 8.82
C ILE A 156 -0.45 -3.68 8.76
N ASN A 157 0.68 -2.94 8.82
CA ASN A 157 2.01 -3.46 8.56
C ASN A 157 2.89 -3.46 9.81
N GLN A 158 3.76 -4.46 9.91
CA GLN A 158 4.82 -4.57 10.93
C GLN A 158 5.99 -3.63 10.57
N LEU A 159 6.70 -3.10 11.58
CA LEU A 159 7.79 -2.14 11.42
C LEU A 159 7.36 -0.89 10.62
N ALA A 160 6.10 -0.48 10.78
CA ALA A 160 5.62 0.76 10.21
C ALA A 160 6.26 1.95 10.93
N LEU A 161 6.63 2.97 10.19
CA LEU A 161 7.08 4.24 10.74
C LEU A 161 5.88 5.12 11.11
N SER A 162 6.08 6.08 11.99
CA SER A 162 5.04 7.06 12.34
C SER A 162 4.50 7.76 11.11
N ASP A 163 3.18 7.91 11.06
CA ASP A 163 2.47 8.59 9.97
C ASP A 163 2.65 7.97 8.56
N THR A 164 3.08 6.69 8.45
CA THR A 164 3.15 5.98 7.18
C THR A 164 2.32 4.70 7.22
N THR A 165 1.79 4.30 6.07
CA THR A 165 1.01 3.08 5.92
C THR A 165 1.86 1.84 5.66
N GLY A 166 3.09 2.01 5.22
CA GLY A 166 3.99 0.91 4.89
C GLY A 166 4.74 0.30 6.07
N GLY A 167 5.47 -0.77 5.80
CA GLY A 167 6.26 -1.50 6.78
C GLY A 167 7.06 -2.63 6.14
N PHE A 168 7.32 -3.70 6.90
CA PHE A 168 8.05 -4.86 6.41
C PHE A 168 7.12 -5.93 5.84
N VAL A 169 6.07 -6.27 6.57
CA VAL A 169 5.09 -7.30 6.22
C VAL A 169 3.74 -7.00 6.84
N SER A 170 2.64 -7.36 6.17
CA SER A 170 1.29 -7.16 6.68
C SER A 170 1.03 -8.01 7.94
N MET A 171 0.36 -7.41 8.92
CA MET A 171 -0.16 -8.11 10.10
C MET A 171 -1.43 -8.91 9.78
N LEU A 172 -2.13 -8.55 8.70
CA LEU A 172 -3.35 -9.21 8.29
C LEU A 172 -3.01 -10.37 7.36
N ASP A 173 -3.39 -11.59 7.77
CA ASP A 173 -3.22 -12.81 7.00
C ASP A 173 -4.20 -12.83 5.81
N ALA A 174 -3.75 -13.25 4.62
CA ALA A 174 -4.62 -13.42 3.45
C ALA A 174 -5.81 -14.36 3.73
N ASN A 175 -5.63 -15.36 4.60
CA ASN A 175 -6.73 -16.24 5.03
C ASN A 175 -7.84 -15.52 5.82
N ALA A 176 -7.55 -14.35 6.41
CA ALA A 176 -8.55 -13.52 7.11
C ALA A 176 -9.37 -12.65 6.15
N ILE A 177 -8.92 -12.47 4.92
CA ILE A 177 -9.50 -11.56 3.94
C ILE A 177 -10.61 -12.26 3.15
N GLN A 178 -11.70 -11.57 2.91
CA GLN A 178 -12.75 -11.96 1.97
C GLN A 178 -12.58 -11.22 0.64
N GLN A 179 -12.38 -9.90 0.71
CA GLN A 179 -12.27 -9.01 -0.43
C GLN A 179 -11.52 -7.75 -0.04
N ILE A 180 -10.84 -7.15 -1.00
CA ILE A 180 -10.24 -5.83 -0.88
C ILE A 180 -10.76 -4.98 -2.02
N ASP A 181 -11.23 -3.79 -1.69
CA ASP A 181 -11.61 -2.77 -2.64
C ASP A 181 -10.59 -1.64 -2.56
N PHE A 182 -9.94 -1.36 -3.68
CA PHE A 182 -8.87 -0.36 -3.76
C PHE A 182 -9.38 0.86 -4.52
N HIS A 183 -9.55 1.96 -3.79
CA HIS A 183 -10.09 3.22 -4.29
C HIS A 183 -8.96 4.23 -4.47
N THR A 184 -8.82 4.79 -5.65
CA THR A 184 -7.75 5.74 -5.99
C THR A 184 -8.26 7.15 -6.31
N ASP A 185 -9.57 7.31 -6.46
CA ASP A 185 -10.21 8.58 -6.77
C ASP A 185 -11.70 8.57 -6.42
N ALA A 186 -12.28 9.74 -6.27
CA ALA A 186 -13.72 9.97 -6.06
C ALA A 186 -14.38 8.98 -5.08
N TYR A 187 -13.59 8.47 -4.09
CA TYR A 187 -14.10 7.57 -3.07
C TYR A 187 -15.12 8.25 -2.17
N ASP A 188 -16.02 7.48 -1.57
CA ASP A 188 -17.17 7.94 -0.82
C ASP A 188 -16.83 8.88 0.34
N ASP A 189 -17.72 9.85 0.61
CA ASP A 189 -17.57 10.85 1.67
C ASP A 189 -17.63 10.25 3.10
N HIS A 190 -17.95 8.96 3.23
CA HIS A 190 -17.91 8.28 4.53
C HIS A 190 -16.49 7.92 4.98
N PHE A 191 -15.52 7.89 4.05
CA PHE A 191 -14.13 7.71 4.38
C PHE A 191 -13.52 9.01 4.92
N ASP A 192 -12.68 8.87 5.93
CA ASP A 192 -11.96 9.99 6.52
C ASP A 192 -10.83 10.48 5.60
N GLU A 193 -10.33 11.63 5.93
CA GLU A 193 -9.30 12.44 5.29
C GLU A 193 -8.13 11.68 4.70
N ARG A 194 -8.07 11.52 3.39
CA ARG A 194 -6.83 11.10 2.70
C ARG A 194 -6.77 11.71 1.32
N LEU A 195 -5.55 11.91 0.82
CA LEU A 195 -5.33 12.61 -0.45
C LEU A 195 -5.09 11.67 -1.62
N SER A 196 -4.80 10.39 -1.38
CA SER A 196 -4.34 9.49 -2.45
C SER A 196 -5.17 8.24 -2.63
N ALA A 197 -5.34 7.40 -1.61
CA ALA A 197 -6.11 6.16 -1.78
C ALA A 197 -6.77 5.69 -0.49
N VAL A 198 -7.80 4.85 -0.66
CA VAL A 198 -8.43 4.07 0.42
C VAL A 198 -8.36 2.60 0.06
N VAL A 199 -7.85 1.80 0.99
CA VAL A 199 -7.82 0.33 0.92
C VAL A 199 -8.87 -0.21 1.86
N GLU A 200 -10.03 -0.53 1.33
CA GLU A 200 -11.13 -1.11 2.10
C GLU A 200 -11.01 -2.63 2.10
N ILE A 201 -10.84 -3.21 3.29
CA ILE A 201 -10.64 -4.64 3.50
C ILE A 201 -11.86 -5.21 4.21
N SER A 202 -12.54 -6.10 3.53
CA SER A 202 -13.57 -6.93 4.15
C SER A 202 -12.96 -8.24 4.59
N THR A 203 -13.11 -8.56 5.86
CA THR A 203 -12.62 -9.83 6.38
C THR A 203 -13.69 -10.92 6.29
N ARG A 204 -13.24 -12.19 6.36
CA ARG A 204 -14.10 -13.35 6.14
C ARG A 204 -15.30 -13.38 7.06
N THR A 205 -16.46 -13.59 6.44
CA THR A 205 -17.73 -13.87 7.11
C THR A 205 -18.09 -15.33 6.90
N GLU A 206 -17.51 -16.23 7.69
CA GLU A 206 -17.88 -17.65 7.59
C GLU A 206 -19.28 -17.87 8.14
N GLY A 207 -20.07 -18.72 7.46
CA GLY A 207 -21.38 -19.11 7.96
C GLY A 207 -21.26 -19.95 9.26
N PRO A 208 -22.33 -20.05 10.06
CA PRO A 208 -22.31 -20.68 11.38
C PRO A 208 -22.01 -22.18 11.37
N ILE A 209 -21.84 -22.80 10.21
CA ILE A 209 -21.71 -24.27 10.07
C ILE A 209 -20.29 -24.69 9.67
N SER A 210 -19.47 -23.79 9.10
CA SER A 210 -18.12 -24.16 8.64
C SER A 210 -17.09 -24.05 9.77
N ARG A 211 -16.34 -25.14 9.94
CA ARG A 211 -15.11 -25.13 10.75
C ARG A 211 -13.96 -25.22 9.77
N HIS A 212 -13.08 -24.25 9.84
CA HIS A 212 -11.90 -24.20 8.99
C HIS A 212 -10.67 -24.00 9.85
N PHE A 213 -9.62 -24.73 9.55
CA PHE A 213 -8.33 -24.62 10.20
C PHE A 213 -7.25 -24.53 9.14
N THR A 214 -6.33 -23.58 9.29
CA THR A 214 -5.14 -23.46 8.45
C THR A 214 -3.92 -23.32 9.33
N THR A 215 -2.83 -23.98 8.97
CA THR A 215 -1.50 -23.74 9.53
C THR A 215 -0.50 -23.59 8.40
N GLU A 216 0.46 -22.69 8.58
CA GLU A 216 1.45 -22.36 7.59
C GLU A 216 2.82 -22.17 8.23
N ALA A 217 3.86 -22.60 7.52
CA ALA A 217 5.25 -22.32 7.84
C ALA A 217 5.98 -21.94 6.56
N GLY A 218 6.52 -20.74 6.48
CA GLY A 218 7.21 -20.19 5.32
C GLY A 218 8.13 -19.04 5.71
N ILE A 219 8.66 -18.36 4.71
CA ILE A 219 9.61 -17.25 4.94
C ILE A 219 8.94 -16.10 5.74
N ALA A 220 7.65 -15.87 5.55
CA ALA A 220 6.89 -14.86 6.28
C ALA A 220 6.59 -15.25 7.74
N GLY A 221 6.92 -16.46 8.17
CA GLY A 221 6.73 -16.90 9.56
C GLY A 221 6.04 -18.25 9.68
N VAL A 222 5.75 -18.61 10.92
CA VAL A 222 4.93 -19.77 11.29
C VAL A 222 3.65 -19.25 11.93
N GLY A 223 2.52 -19.76 11.47
CA GLY A 223 1.24 -19.29 11.96
C GLY A 223 0.09 -20.23 11.63
N GLY A 224 -1.09 -19.77 11.94
CA GLY A 224 -2.31 -20.48 11.59
C GLY A 224 -3.55 -19.68 11.91
N SER A 225 -4.66 -20.16 11.37
CA SER A 225 -5.98 -19.58 11.58
C SER A 225 -7.03 -20.64 11.87
N ILE A 226 -8.06 -20.24 12.56
CA ILE A 226 -9.21 -21.07 12.86
C ILE A 226 -10.50 -20.26 12.69
N ALA A 227 -11.46 -20.82 11.98
CA ALA A 227 -12.82 -20.31 11.92
C ALA A 227 -13.77 -21.29 12.65
N LEU A 228 -14.62 -20.75 13.49
CA LEU A 228 -15.54 -21.50 14.33
C LEU A 228 -16.94 -20.88 14.30
N PRO A 229 -17.99 -21.69 14.43
CA PRO A 229 -19.34 -21.18 14.74
C PRO A 229 -19.33 -20.41 16.07
N PHE A 230 -20.05 -19.29 16.12
CA PHE A 230 -20.22 -18.47 17.31
C PHE A 230 -21.71 -18.16 17.53
N GLY A 231 -22.26 -18.63 18.66
CA GLY A 231 -23.70 -18.54 18.88
C GLY A 231 -24.53 -19.40 17.90
N GLN A 232 -25.74 -18.94 17.58
CA GLN A 232 -26.63 -19.64 16.62
C GLN A 232 -26.41 -19.19 15.17
N ASN A 233 -26.10 -17.89 14.96
CA ASN A 233 -26.04 -17.25 13.64
C ASN A 233 -24.74 -16.47 13.44
N GLY A 234 -23.69 -16.80 14.16
CA GLY A 234 -22.43 -16.06 14.10
C GLY A 234 -21.22 -16.92 13.83
N SER A 235 -20.10 -16.24 13.62
CA SER A 235 -18.78 -16.85 13.40
C SER A 235 -17.70 -16.13 14.21
N LEU A 236 -16.66 -16.88 14.55
CA LEU A 236 -15.43 -16.42 15.16
C LEU A 236 -14.27 -16.84 14.27
N PHE A 237 -13.45 -15.90 13.88
CA PHE A 237 -12.18 -16.15 13.19
C PHE A 237 -11.03 -15.67 14.06
N VAL A 238 -9.98 -16.48 14.17
CA VAL A 238 -8.76 -16.14 14.90
C VAL A 238 -7.57 -16.54 14.05
N SER A 239 -6.60 -15.67 13.88
CA SER A 239 -5.29 -16.00 13.32
C SER A 239 -4.15 -15.44 14.16
N ALA A 240 -2.99 -16.13 14.13
CA ALA A 240 -1.78 -15.66 14.77
C ALA A 240 -0.55 -16.15 13.97
N ARG A 241 0.50 -15.33 13.94
CA ARG A 241 1.76 -15.62 13.26
C ARG A 241 2.96 -15.08 14.05
N ASP A 242 4.06 -15.83 14.05
CA ASP A 242 5.39 -15.43 14.55
C ASP A 242 6.39 -15.46 13.39
N GLY A 243 7.12 -14.37 13.18
CA GLY A 243 8.20 -14.29 12.20
C GLY A 243 9.37 -15.18 12.60
N ILE A 244 9.85 -16.00 11.66
CA ILE A 244 10.96 -16.96 11.92
C ILE A 244 12.27 -16.58 11.24
N LEU A 245 12.34 -15.48 10.51
CA LEU A 245 13.54 -15.04 9.81
C LEU A 245 14.75 -15.01 10.73
N GLN A 246 14.60 -14.58 11.97
CA GLN A 246 15.66 -14.55 12.98
C GLN A 246 16.32 -15.91 13.26
N TYR A 247 15.62 -17.01 13.04
CA TYR A 247 16.14 -18.37 13.22
C TYR A 247 16.80 -18.92 11.96
N LEU A 248 16.49 -18.36 10.79
CA LEU A 248 16.97 -18.80 9.50
C LEU A 248 18.21 -18.01 9.04
N THR A 249 18.31 -16.74 9.43
CA THR A 249 19.24 -15.78 8.86
C THR A 249 20.46 -15.46 9.73
N SER A 250 20.56 -16.00 10.94
CA SER A 250 21.73 -15.78 11.83
C SER A 250 23.09 -16.15 11.21
N ASN A 251 23.10 -16.83 10.07
CA ASN A 251 24.29 -17.28 9.35
C ASN A 251 24.41 -16.75 7.91
N ILE A 252 23.54 -15.84 7.47
CA ILE A 252 23.51 -15.35 6.06
C ILE A 252 24.04 -13.90 5.92
N GLY A 253 24.75 -13.37 6.92
CA GLY A 253 25.42 -12.08 6.81
C GLY A 253 24.48 -10.87 6.70
N MET A 254 23.30 -10.93 7.29
CA MET A 254 22.38 -9.79 7.38
C MET A 254 22.69 -8.94 8.62
N ASP A 255 22.86 -7.63 8.45
CA ASP A 255 23.14 -6.69 9.55
C ASP A 255 22.01 -6.55 10.55
N GLY A 256 20.79 -6.87 10.15
CA GLY A 256 19.59 -6.85 11.00
C GLY A 256 18.50 -7.77 10.50
N VAL A 257 17.85 -8.47 11.43
CA VAL A 257 16.75 -9.38 11.14
C VAL A 257 15.52 -8.94 11.90
N PRO A 258 14.40 -8.69 11.20
CA PRO A 258 13.15 -8.33 11.84
C PRO A 258 12.58 -9.48 12.66
N HIS A 259 12.10 -9.16 13.83
CA HIS A 259 11.30 -10.04 14.68
C HIS A 259 9.91 -9.45 14.84
N TYR A 260 8.86 -10.22 14.53
CA TYR A 260 7.49 -9.75 14.61
C TYR A 260 6.52 -10.86 14.96
N ARG A 261 5.44 -10.47 15.65
CA ARG A 261 4.28 -11.29 15.99
C ARG A 261 3.01 -10.54 15.70
N ASN A 262 2.02 -11.22 15.19
CA ASN A 262 0.70 -10.62 15.01
C ASN A 262 -0.41 -11.60 15.37
N ALA A 263 -1.55 -11.02 15.74
CA ALA A 263 -2.79 -11.75 15.96
C ALA A 263 -3.95 -10.93 15.40
N PHE A 264 -4.91 -11.62 14.81
CA PHE A 264 -6.16 -11.05 14.35
C PHE A 264 -7.32 -11.87 14.87
N VAL A 265 -8.32 -11.20 15.40
CA VAL A 265 -9.58 -11.80 15.89
C VAL A 265 -10.73 -11.06 15.25
N ARG A 266 -11.69 -11.80 14.73
CA ARG A 266 -12.96 -11.26 14.24
C ARG A 266 -14.12 -12.10 14.74
N ALA A 267 -15.14 -11.46 15.27
CA ALA A 267 -16.38 -12.08 15.70
C ALA A 267 -17.58 -11.34 15.10
N GLN A 268 -18.60 -12.08 14.75
CA GLN A 268 -19.86 -11.51 14.27
C GLN A 268 -21.05 -12.36 14.71
N ASN A 269 -22.22 -11.74 14.81
CA ASN A 269 -23.47 -12.46 15.03
C ASN A 269 -24.67 -11.63 14.58
N SER A 270 -25.70 -12.28 14.05
CA SER A 270 -27.03 -11.70 13.88
C SER A 270 -27.84 -11.89 15.14
N ILE A 271 -28.26 -10.81 15.78
CA ILE A 271 -29.10 -10.82 16.97
C ILE A 271 -30.53 -11.19 16.60
N ASN A 272 -31.03 -10.60 15.53
CA ASN A 272 -32.37 -10.84 14.96
C ASN A 272 -32.38 -10.44 13.45
N ASP A 273 -33.56 -10.40 12.83
CA ASP A 273 -33.72 -10.06 11.39
C ASP A 273 -33.35 -8.61 11.07
N LYS A 274 -33.16 -7.73 12.05
CA LYS A 274 -32.85 -6.31 11.87
C LYS A 274 -31.52 -5.89 12.44
N ASP A 275 -31.01 -6.63 13.40
CA ASP A 275 -29.82 -6.26 14.16
C ASP A 275 -28.71 -7.28 13.97
N SER A 276 -27.54 -6.79 13.58
CA SER A 276 -26.32 -7.57 13.51
C SER A 276 -25.15 -6.76 14.08
N TRP A 277 -24.15 -7.47 14.55
CA TRP A 277 -22.89 -6.85 14.99
C TRP A 277 -21.69 -7.64 14.48
N TRP A 278 -20.61 -6.95 14.31
CA TRP A 278 -19.28 -7.53 14.08
C TRP A 278 -18.22 -6.68 14.74
N GLY A 279 -17.15 -7.32 15.14
CA GLY A 279 -16.01 -6.64 15.75
C GLY A 279 -14.71 -7.35 15.41
N MET A 280 -13.63 -6.58 15.47
CA MET A 280 -12.29 -7.08 15.18
C MET A 280 -11.26 -6.55 16.17
N SER A 281 -10.15 -7.26 16.29
CA SER A 281 -8.93 -6.80 16.94
C SER A 281 -7.72 -7.26 16.13
N LEU A 282 -6.92 -6.33 15.67
CA LEU A 282 -5.66 -6.54 14.95
C LEU A 282 -4.51 -6.05 15.83
N THR A 283 -3.58 -6.94 16.16
CA THR A 283 -2.44 -6.63 17.04
C THR A 283 -1.13 -7.03 16.40
N GLY A 284 -0.12 -6.19 16.49
CA GLY A 284 1.25 -6.45 16.07
C GLY A 284 2.27 -6.00 17.11
N ILE A 285 3.34 -6.78 17.26
CA ILE A 285 4.52 -6.45 18.06
C ILE A 285 5.73 -6.72 17.20
N ASP A 286 6.63 -5.78 17.11
CA ASP A 286 7.78 -5.87 16.22
C ASP A 286 9.04 -5.22 16.78
N SER A 287 10.18 -5.70 16.31
CA SER A 287 11.48 -5.12 16.61
C SER A 287 12.51 -5.50 15.56
N ILE A 288 13.53 -4.68 15.39
CA ILE A 288 14.73 -5.00 14.63
C ILE A 288 15.93 -4.33 15.29
N LYS A 289 17.08 -5.04 15.26
CA LYS A 289 18.37 -4.47 15.58
C LYS A 289 19.28 -4.62 14.37
N ILE A 290 19.81 -3.51 13.91
CA ILE A 290 20.81 -3.46 12.84
C ILE A 290 22.13 -3.11 13.53
N THR A 291 23.14 -3.96 13.34
CA THR A 291 24.46 -3.78 13.94
C THR A 291 25.50 -4.06 12.85
N PRO A 292 25.76 -3.04 12.00
CA PRO A 292 26.67 -3.19 10.90
C PRO A 292 28.10 -3.55 11.37
N ALA A 293 28.79 -4.35 10.58
CA ALA A 293 30.19 -4.70 10.83
C ALA A 293 31.13 -3.56 10.39
N TRP A 294 31.05 -2.40 11.05
CA TRP A 294 31.74 -1.16 10.67
C TRP A 294 33.26 -1.30 10.50
N ASN A 295 33.86 -2.30 11.09
CA ASN A 295 35.30 -2.63 10.90
C ASN A 295 35.58 -3.29 9.54
N ASP A 296 34.54 -3.76 8.83
CA ASP A 296 34.65 -4.25 7.46
C ASP A 296 34.74 -3.06 6.50
N SER A 297 35.69 -3.08 5.59
CA SER A 297 35.87 -2.02 4.59
C SER A 297 34.76 -1.96 3.55
N GLN A 298 33.93 -3.00 3.48
CA GLN A 298 32.78 -3.07 2.58
C GLN A 298 31.49 -2.52 3.22
N GLU A 299 31.48 -2.40 4.54
CA GLU A 299 30.33 -1.87 5.26
C GLU A 299 30.26 -0.35 5.10
N THR A 300 29.12 0.16 4.67
CA THR A 300 28.89 1.58 4.43
C THR A 300 27.98 2.23 5.48
N ASN A 301 27.22 1.42 6.22
CA ASN A 301 26.30 1.93 7.25
C ASN A 301 27.04 2.19 8.58
N PRO A 302 27.19 3.47 9.00
CA PRO A 302 27.87 3.81 10.25
C PRO A 302 26.94 3.81 11.48
N TYR A 303 25.72 3.28 11.40
CA TYR A 303 24.74 3.39 12.49
C TYR A 303 24.30 2.03 13.02
N ASN A 304 24.36 1.89 14.35
CA ASN A 304 23.61 0.87 15.05
C ASN A 304 22.19 1.36 15.26
N ILE A 305 21.20 0.63 14.75
CA ILE A 305 19.80 1.00 14.84
C ILE A 305 19.06 -0.02 15.68
N ALA A 306 18.33 0.43 16.69
CA ALA A 306 17.38 -0.37 17.45
C ALA A 306 15.98 0.21 17.28
N TYR A 307 15.11 -0.58 16.68
CA TYR A 307 13.69 -0.28 16.56
C TYR A 307 12.88 -1.28 17.39
N ALA A 308 11.85 -0.80 18.09
CA ALA A 308 10.83 -1.62 18.73
C ALA A 308 9.47 -0.92 18.62
N GLY A 309 8.43 -1.67 18.34
CA GLY A 309 7.09 -1.13 18.23
C GLY A 309 6.00 -2.13 18.62
N TRP A 310 4.84 -1.61 18.90
CA TRP A 310 3.60 -2.37 18.96
C TRP A 310 2.44 -1.52 18.45
N ARG A 311 1.44 -2.19 17.91
CA ARG A 311 0.20 -1.55 17.45
C ARG A 311 -0.99 -2.46 17.68
N ASN A 312 -2.13 -1.86 17.97
CA ASN A 312 -3.41 -2.53 18.12
C ASN A 312 -4.53 -1.65 17.59
N THR A 313 -5.42 -2.23 16.82
CA THR A 313 -6.71 -1.61 16.50
C THR A 313 -7.81 -2.59 16.88
N THR A 314 -8.71 -2.16 17.74
CA THR A 314 -9.86 -2.95 18.20
C THR A 314 -11.12 -2.12 18.03
N GLY A 315 -12.15 -2.70 17.44
CA GLY A 315 -13.43 -2.02 17.30
C GLY A 315 -14.59 -2.96 17.06
N ALA A 316 -15.78 -2.40 17.18
CA ALA A 316 -17.02 -3.10 16.98
C ALA A 316 -18.02 -2.21 16.24
N ASN A 317 -18.82 -2.86 15.42
CA ASN A 317 -19.88 -2.26 14.63
C ASN A 317 -21.22 -2.89 15.03
N TRP A 318 -22.25 -2.06 15.03
CA TRP A 318 -23.63 -2.49 15.15
C TRP A 318 -24.43 -1.92 13.99
N GLN A 319 -25.08 -2.81 13.22
CA GLN A 319 -25.96 -2.47 12.12
C GLN A 319 -27.41 -2.68 12.54
N HIS A 320 -28.23 -1.67 12.24
CA HIS A 320 -29.69 -1.75 12.41
C HIS A 320 -30.41 -1.49 11.10
N LEU A 321 -31.31 -2.37 10.72
CA LEU A 321 -32.18 -2.24 9.57
C LEU A 321 -33.48 -1.56 10.00
N PHE A 322 -33.66 -0.28 9.69
CA PHE A 322 -34.88 0.47 10.01
C PHE A 322 -36.06 0.03 9.13
N SER A 323 -35.79 -0.22 7.86
CA SER A 323 -36.74 -0.72 6.87
C SER A 323 -36.00 -1.41 5.71
N ASP A 324 -36.76 -1.98 4.75
CA ASP A 324 -36.16 -2.56 3.53
C ASP A 324 -35.36 -1.57 2.68
N ARG A 325 -35.42 -0.27 3.01
CA ARG A 325 -34.78 0.82 2.27
C ARG A 325 -33.88 1.68 3.14
N SER A 326 -33.65 1.31 4.38
CA SER A 326 -32.87 2.13 5.29
C SER A 326 -32.18 1.30 6.35
N PHE A 327 -30.87 1.50 6.49
CA PHE A 327 -30.07 0.95 7.57
C PHE A 327 -29.07 1.96 8.11
N GLY A 328 -28.63 1.74 9.32
CA GLY A 328 -27.56 2.50 9.95
C GLY A 328 -26.50 1.59 10.53
N VAL A 329 -25.26 2.04 10.53
CA VAL A 329 -24.10 1.37 11.13
C VAL A 329 -23.49 2.30 12.16
N MET A 330 -23.37 1.86 13.40
CA MET A 330 -22.62 2.55 14.45
C MET A 330 -21.33 1.78 14.72
N SER A 331 -20.22 2.47 14.71
CA SER A 331 -18.88 1.92 14.92
C SER A 331 -18.19 2.59 16.10
N LEU A 332 -17.59 1.81 16.99
CA LEU A 332 -16.71 2.29 18.06
C LEU A 332 -15.38 1.58 17.92
N ALA A 333 -14.31 2.35 17.79
CA ALA A 333 -12.97 1.82 17.59
C ALA A 333 -11.95 2.51 18.50
N HIS A 334 -10.91 1.78 18.87
CA HIS A 334 -9.71 2.27 19.51
C HIS A 334 -8.49 1.74 18.79
N ALA A 335 -7.68 2.64 18.23
CA ALA A 335 -6.38 2.33 17.64
C ALA A 335 -5.29 2.90 18.53
N ALA A 336 -4.25 2.12 18.80
CA ALA A 336 -3.11 2.54 19.60
C ALA A 336 -1.82 1.97 19.02
N GLN A 337 -0.77 2.79 18.98
CA GLN A 337 0.55 2.36 18.55
C GLN A 337 1.64 3.05 19.37
N ASN A 338 2.75 2.35 19.51
CA ASN A 338 3.98 2.93 20.07
C ASN A 338 5.15 2.54 19.17
N GLN A 339 6.07 3.47 19.00
CA GLN A 339 7.31 3.28 18.27
C GLN A 339 8.46 3.85 19.08
N SER A 340 9.55 3.07 19.14
CA SER A 340 10.82 3.50 19.72
C SER A 340 11.93 3.21 18.73
N VAL A 341 12.71 4.25 18.38
CA VAL A 341 13.87 4.14 17.50
C VAL A 341 15.06 4.81 18.15
N ILE A 342 16.18 4.10 18.23
CA ILE A 342 17.44 4.63 18.74
C ILE A 342 18.51 4.34 17.71
N GLU A 343 19.24 5.39 17.30
CA GLU A 343 20.41 5.25 16.42
C GLU A 343 21.66 5.76 17.11
N ASN A 344 22.71 4.95 17.08
CA ASN A 344 24.02 5.26 17.64
C ASN A 344 25.03 5.35 16.50
N GLY A 345 25.70 6.48 16.36
CA GLY A 345 26.68 6.71 15.32
C GLY A 345 28.04 6.13 15.66
N GLN A 346 28.59 5.24 14.82
CA GLN A 346 29.95 4.69 14.98
C GLN A 346 31.02 5.78 14.87
N LEU A 347 30.79 6.76 14.00
CA LEU A 347 31.67 7.92 13.80
C LEU A 347 31.58 8.96 14.92
N GLN A 348 30.57 8.87 15.76
CA GLN A 348 30.34 9.72 16.92
C GLN A 348 30.65 9.00 18.24
N ASP A 349 31.60 8.06 18.21
CA ASP A 349 32.02 7.24 19.37
C ASP A 349 30.84 6.52 20.07
N GLY A 350 29.84 6.09 19.28
CA GLY A 350 28.64 5.42 19.78
C GLY A 350 27.61 6.34 20.41
N ALA A 351 27.75 7.65 20.25
CA ALA A 351 26.76 8.61 20.75
C ALA A 351 25.41 8.42 20.06
N ILE A 352 24.32 8.70 20.78
CA ILE A 352 22.97 8.67 20.23
C ILE A 352 22.83 9.87 19.29
N VAL A 353 22.57 9.59 18.01
CA VAL A 353 22.35 10.59 16.96
C VAL A 353 20.87 10.79 16.66
N TYR A 354 20.05 9.76 16.91
CA TYR A 354 18.62 9.82 16.79
C TYR A 354 17.94 9.06 17.93
N ASN A 355 16.90 9.64 18.51
CA ASN A 355 16.09 8.99 19.53
C ASN A 355 14.63 9.42 19.37
N GLU A 356 13.78 8.46 19.12
CA GLU A 356 12.33 8.63 19.01
C GLU A 356 11.62 7.68 19.98
N ASN A 357 10.63 8.21 20.68
CA ASN A 357 9.63 7.42 21.38
C ASN A 357 8.28 8.13 21.21
N THR A 358 7.43 7.55 20.37
CA THR A 358 6.12 8.10 20.04
C THR A 358 5.03 7.13 20.47
N THR A 359 3.93 7.66 20.92
CA THR A 359 2.71 6.91 21.24
C THR A 359 1.52 7.70 20.73
N ASP A 360 0.74 7.06 19.88
CA ASP A 360 -0.51 7.57 19.33
C ASP A 360 -1.64 6.66 19.74
N GLN A 361 -2.72 7.23 20.24
CA GLN A 361 -3.95 6.52 20.54
C GLN A 361 -5.11 7.37 20.03
N ILE A 362 -6.02 6.74 19.30
CA ILE A 362 -7.23 7.38 18.80
C ILE A 362 -8.44 6.52 19.16
N THR A 363 -9.44 7.17 19.74
CA THR A 363 -10.75 6.54 20.00
C THR A 363 -11.78 7.24 19.14
N THR A 364 -12.43 6.49 18.25
CA THR A 364 -13.38 7.01 17.28
C THR A 364 -14.76 6.39 17.48
N LEU A 365 -15.78 7.22 17.50
CA LEU A 365 -17.18 6.86 17.34
C LEU A 365 -17.64 7.36 15.97
N LYS A 366 -18.20 6.46 15.14
CA LYS A 366 -18.70 6.75 13.81
C LYS A 366 -20.14 6.27 13.66
N TYR A 367 -20.94 6.97 12.90
CA TYR A 367 -22.29 6.56 12.53
C TYR A 367 -22.55 6.88 11.06
N ASP A 368 -22.97 5.86 10.33
CA ASP A 368 -23.33 5.95 8.92
C ASP A 368 -24.79 5.54 8.75
N TRP A 369 -25.55 6.28 7.96
CA TRP A 369 -26.93 6.01 7.65
C TRP A 369 -27.18 6.07 6.15
N VAL A 370 -27.73 4.99 5.60
CA VAL A 370 -28.10 4.86 4.20
C VAL A 370 -29.61 4.80 4.09
N PHE A 371 -30.15 5.59 3.18
CA PHE A 371 -31.58 5.71 2.96
C PHE A 371 -31.92 5.83 1.48
N GLU A 372 -32.58 4.83 0.92
CA GLU A 372 -33.18 4.89 -0.42
C GLU A 372 -34.51 5.66 -0.35
N TRP A 373 -34.43 6.96 -0.65
CA TRP A 373 -35.67 7.80 -0.72
C TRP A 373 -36.69 7.25 -1.73
N ASN A 374 -36.17 6.85 -2.88
CA ASN A 374 -36.93 6.19 -3.94
C ASN A 374 -35.96 5.55 -4.95
N ARG A 375 -36.48 4.94 -6.02
CA ARG A 375 -35.67 4.31 -7.07
C ARG A 375 -34.72 5.25 -7.83
N PHE A 376 -34.81 6.55 -7.63
CA PHE A 376 -33.98 7.57 -8.31
C PHE A 376 -32.96 8.23 -7.38
N LEU A 377 -33.11 8.08 -6.06
CA LEU A 377 -32.29 8.79 -5.09
C LEU A 377 -31.99 7.92 -3.87
N THR A 378 -30.70 7.72 -3.65
CA THR A 378 -30.12 7.17 -2.41
C THR A 378 -29.40 8.31 -1.68
N LEU A 379 -29.64 8.44 -0.39
CA LEU A 379 -28.93 9.36 0.50
C LEU A 379 -28.05 8.55 1.45
N THR A 380 -26.80 8.96 1.58
CA THR A 380 -25.87 8.44 2.58
C THR A 380 -25.40 9.61 3.43
N THR A 381 -25.52 9.52 4.73
CA THR A 381 -25.09 10.57 5.65
C THR A 381 -24.55 9.97 6.92
N GLY A 382 -23.69 10.70 7.59
CA GLY A 382 -23.09 10.22 8.82
C GLY A 382 -22.11 11.22 9.41
N GLY A 383 -21.32 10.72 10.33
CA GLY A 383 -20.26 11.51 10.96
C GLY A 383 -19.47 10.71 11.95
N ASN A 384 -18.37 11.30 12.38
CA ASN A 384 -17.45 10.73 13.35
C ASN A 384 -17.09 11.76 14.42
N ALA A 385 -16.66 11.24 15.54
CA ALA A 385 -16.03 12.01 16.62
C ALA A 385 -14.87 11.19 17.18
N SER A 386 -13.70 11.79 17.27
CA SER A 386 -12.51 11.15 17.78
C SER A 386 -11.78 11.96 18.83
N VAL A 387 -11.12 11.24 19.73
CA VAL A 387 -10.19 11.80 20.72
C VAL A 387 -8.86 11.12 20.53
N ASP A 388 -7.83 11.91 20.24
CA ASP A 388 -6.47 11.42 20.11
C ASP A 388 -5.72 11.65 21.43
N GLN A 389 -4.73 10.80 21.69
CA GLN A 389 -3.75 10.97 22.75
C GLN A 389 -2.35 10.83 22.14
N LEU A 390 -1.71 11.95 21.91
CA LEU A 390 -0.42 12.05 21.24
C LEU A 390 0.68 12.27 22.28
N ASN A 391 1.70 11.42 22.29
CA ASN A 391 2.87 11.58 23.16
C ASN A 391 4.13 11.37 22.32
N TYR A 392 4.84 12.46 22.03
CA TYR A 392 5.99 12.50 21.14
C TYR A 392 7.24 12.98 21.88
N ARG A 393 8.23 12.10 21.97
CA ARG A 393 9.58 12.43 22.47
C ARG A 393 10.57 12.11 21.36
N VAL A 394 11.13 13.13 20.75
CA VAL A 394 12.04 12.98 19.61
C VAL A 394 13.25 13.87 19.81
N ALA A 395 14.43 13.33 19.62
CA ALA A 395 15.68 14.08 19.55
C ALA A 395 16.43 13.67 18.28
N GLN A 396 16.67 14.64 17.40
CA GLN A 396 17.31 14.37 16.11
C GLN A 396 18.03 15.60 15.57
N PRO A 397 18.98 15.42 14.59
CA PRO A 397 19.62 16.54 13.91
C PRO A 397 18.62 17.42 13.16
N ILE A 398 18.91 18.71 13.08
CA ILE A 398 18.05 19.72 12.47
C ILE A 398 18.40 19.90 10.98
N GLY A 399 17.37 20.02 10.15
CA GLY A 399 17.48 20.46 8.77
C GLY A 399 18.29 19.50 7.90
N LEU A 400 19.22 20.05 7.14
CA LEU A 400 20.07 19.29 6.22
C LEU A 400 21.28 18.61 6.90
N GLN A 401 21.33 18.65 8.23
CA GLN A 401 22.30 17.86 8.97
C GLN A 401 21.78 16.42 9.03
N SER A 402 22.07 15.66 7.99
CA SER A 402 21.75 14.25 7.97
C SER A 402 22.39 13.54 9.17
N PRO A 403 21.71 12.62 9.86
CA PRO A 403 22.36 11.73 10.81
C PRO A 403 23.47 10.91 10.15
N TYR A 404 23.40 10.68 8.86
CA TYR A 404 24.46 10.09 8.03
C TYR A 404 25.59 11.05 7.69
N SER A 405 25.55 12.28 8.20
CA SER A 405 26.69 13.19 8.14
C SER A 405 27.82 12.63 9.00
N GLN A 406 28.88 12.25 8.36
CA GLN A 406 30.03 11.61 8.99
C GLN A 406 31.04 12.61 9.58
N ASN A 407 30.66 13.86 9.65
CA ASN A 407 31.46 14.86 10.36
C ASN A 407 31.19 14.71 11.90
N PRO A 408 32.22 14.45 12.72
CA PRO A 408 32.07 14.36 14.18
C PRO A 408 31.77 15.72 14.86
N ALA A 409 31.57 16.80 14.11
CA ALA A 409 31.16 18.07 14.68
C ALA A 409 29.82 17.90 15.45
N PRO A 410 29.63 18.57 16.57
CA PRO A 410 28.37 18.51 17.28
C PRO A 410 27.25 18.93 16.34
N LEU A 411 26.26 18.05 16.19
CA LEU A 411 25.07 18.33 15.40
C LEU A 411 24.15 19.22 16.22
N ASP A 412 23.56 20.25 15.58
CA ASP A 412 22.45 20.96 16.20
C ASP A 412 21.25 20.00 16.28
N VAL A 413 20.79 19.73 17.48
CA VAL A 413 19.75 18.74 17.74
C VAL A 413 18.47 19.44 18.17
N MET A 414 17.36 19.12 17.52
CA MET A 414 16.03 19.40 18.03
C MET A 414 15.68 18.34 19.08
N ALA A 415 15.25 18.79 20.25
CA ALA A 415 14.64 17.94 21.25
C ALA A 415 13.17 18.34 21.41
N MET A 416 12.27 17.42 21.14
CA MET A 416 10.83 17.60 21.26
C MET A 416 10.27 16.70 22.36
N ASN A 417 9.44 17.27 23.22
CA ASN A 417 8.61 16.52 24.16
C ASN A 417 7.22 17.15 24.15
N ARG A 418 6.28 16.52 23.48
CA ARG A 418 4.93 17.05 23.26
C ARG A 418 3.88 16.03 23.69
N GLN A 419 2.84 16.54 24.36
CA GLN A 419 1.66 15.77 24.74
C GLN A 419 0.42 16.58 24.36
N PHE A 420 -0.48 15.97 23.62
CA PHE A 420 -1.75 16.56 23.20
C PHE A 420 -2.87 15.53 23.34
N ALA A 421 -4.07 16.02 23.56
CA ALA A 421 -5.30 15.24 23.51
C ALA A 421 -6.35 16.01 22.67
N PRO A 422 -6.11 16.16 21.36
CA PRO A 422 -7.05 16.87 20.50
C PRO A 422 -8.32 16.08 20.30
N PHE A 423 -9.43 16.82 20.09
CA PHE A 423 -10.70 16.29 19.66
C PHE A 423 -10.89 16.62 18.17
N SER A 424 -11.37 15.67 17.41
CA SER A 424 -11.73 15.90 16.01
C SER A 424 -13.16 15.40 15.77
N SER A 425 -13.86 16.01 14.81
CA SER A 425 -15.20 15.58 14.43
C SER A 425 -15.49 15.91 12.98
N GLY A 426 -16.24 15.05 12.32
CA GLY A 426 -16.66 15.24 10.94
C GLY A 426 -18.10 14.84 10.74
N ALA A 427 -18.71 15.39 9.69
CA ALA A 427 -20.04 15.02 9.24
C ALA A 427 -20.11 15.11 7.72
N TYR A 428 -20.87 14.22 7.09
CA TYR A 428 -21.00 14.17 5.64
C TYR A 428 -22.43 13.91 5.18
N LEU A 429 -22.69 14.32 3.95
CA LEU A 429 -23.91 14.02 3.22
C LEU A 429 -23.58 13.75 1.76
N GLN A 430 -24.03 12.61 1.26
CA GLN A 430 -23.89 12.20 -0.14
C GLN A 430 -25.27 11.87 -0.71
N ALA A 431 -25.52 12.31 -1.94
CA ALA A 431 -26.71 12.01 -2.71
C ALA A 431 -26.32 11.29 -4.00
N THR A 432 -26.84 10.10 -4.22
CA THR A 432 -26.64 9.33 -5.45
C THR A 432 -27.95 9.26 -6.23
N PHE A 433 -27.94 9.85 -7.43
CA PHE A 433 -29.05 9.85 -8.36
C PHE A 433 -28.90 8.73 -9.37
N HIS A 434 -29.91 7.89 -9.48
CA HIS A 434 -29.99 6.79 -10.44
C HIS A 434 -30.89 7.17 -11.61
N PHE A 435 -30.33 7.23 -12.80
CA PHE A 435 -31.05 7.59 -14.02
C PHE A 435 -31.37 6.35 -14.87
N LYS A 436 -32.06 6.56 -15.95
CA LYS A 436 -32.29 5.53 -16.97
C LYS A 436 -30.96 5.14 -17.63
N HIS A 437 -30.89 3.89 -18.12
CA HIS A 437 -29.70 3.33 -18.81
C HIS A 437 -28.50 3.22 -17.89
N ASP A 438 -28.71 2.91 -16.61
CA ASP A 438 -27.67 2.70 -15.60
C ASP A 438 -26.67 3.88 -15.45
N ALA A 439 -27.14 5.09 -15.78
CA ALA A 439 -26.39 6.29 -15.49
C ALA A 439 -26.58 6.70 -14.04
N THR A 440 -25.50 7.13 -13.39
CA THR A 440 -25.53 7.60 -12.00
C THR A 440 -24.81 8.93 -11.85
N LEU A 441 -25.30 9.76 -10.93
CA LEU A 441 -24.61 10.96 -10.47
C LEU A 441 -24.54 10.91 -8.96
N SER A 442 -23.35 10.81 -8.41
CA SER A 442 -23.08 10.91 -6.97
C SER A 442 -22.48 12.27 -6.68
N ALA A 443 -22.98 12.94 -5.66
CA ALA A 443 -22.43 14.21 -5.18
C ALA A 443 -22.50 14.24 -3.66
N GLY A 444 -21.42 14.65 -3.03
CA GLY A 444 -21.33 14.70 -1.59
C GLY A 444 -20.38 15.75 -1.08
N GLU A 445 -20.51 16.03 0.20
CA GLU A 445 -19.72 16.99 0.97
C GLU A 445 -19.47 16.42 2.36
N ARG A 446 -18.24 16.59 2.85
CA ARG A 446 -17.82 16.25 4.21
C ARG A 446 -17.12 17.45 4.81
N GLU A 447 -17.48 17.81 6.02
CA GLU A 447 -16.85 18.84 6.83
C GLU A 447 -16.14 18.21 8.01
N GLU A 448 -14.90 18.60 8.23
CA GLU A 448 -14.04 18.13 9.33
C GLU A 448 -13.58 19.29 10.21
N GLN A 449 -13.44 19.01 11.51
CA GLN A 449 -12.88 19.92 12.49
C GLN A 449 -11.76 19.21 13.26
N TRP A 450 -10.56 19.75 13.16
CA TRP A 450 -9.38 19.24 13.87
C TRP A 450 -8.98 20.20 14.97
N ALA A 451 -9.09 19.78 16.23
CA ALA A 451 -8.61 20.62 17.33
C ALA A 451 -7.08 20.74 17.34
N LEU A 452 -6.36 19.76 16.78
CA LEU A 452 -4.92 19.86 16.55
C LEU A 452 -4.65 20.98 15.52
N GLY A 453 -4.03 22.06 15.98
CA GLY A 453 -3.83 23.26 15.17
C GLY A 453 -5.05 24.19 15.05
N GLY A 454 -6.24 23.77 15.46
CA GLY A 454 -7.47 24.57 15.39
C GLY A 454 -7.95 24.81 13.96
N HIS A 455 -7.83 23.78 13.10
CA HIS A 455 -8.23 23.83 11.70
C HIS A 455 -9.64 23.30 11.48
N ALA A 456 -10.25 23.74 10.40
CA ALA A 456 -11.44 23.14 9.80
C ALA A 456 -11.21 23.01 8.30
N GLY A 457 -11.75 21.98 7.70
CA GLY A 457 -11.65 21.73 6.28
C GLY A 457 -12.80 20.88 5.78
N GLY A 458 -12.89 20.72 4.48
CA GLY A 458 -13.95 19.95 3.86
C GLY A 458 -13.50 19.22 2.62
N THR A 459 -14.12 18.11 2.37
CA THR A 459 -14.00 17.35 1.12
C THR A 459 -15.30 17.44 0.35
N SER A 460 -15.20 17.59 -0.95
CA SER A 460 -16.35 17.58 -1.84
C SER A 460 -16.05 16.72 -3.04
N ARG A 461 -17.06 16.00 -3.52
CA ARG A 461 -16.93 15.19 -4.71
C ARG A 461 -18.17 15.19 -5.58
N VAL A 462 -17.96 14.99 -6.86
CA VAL A 462 -18.99 14.71 -7.84
C VAL A 462 -18.49 13.62 -8.77
N LEU A 463 -19.23 12.54 -8.89
CA LEU A 463 -18.92 11.43 -9.80
C LEU A 463 -20.11 11.19 -10.71
N PHE A 464 -19.90 11.29 -12.00
CA PHE A 464 -20.89 10.95 -13.02
C PHE A 464 -20.45 9.72 -13.79
N SER A 465 -21.32 8.72 -13.85
CA SER A 465 -21.05 7.48 -14.57
C SER A 465 -22.19 7.17 -15.51
N ILE A 466 -21.86 6.73 -16.71
CA ILE A 466 -22.81 6.42 -17.77
C ILE A 466 -22.25 5.39 -18.73
N PRO A 467 -23.05 4.40 -19.17
CA PRO A 467 -22.67 3.54 -20.29
C PRO A 467 -22.71 4.31 -21.62
N ILE A 468 -21.54 4.53 -22.23
CA ILE A 468 -21.41 5.09 -23.57
C ILE A 468 -21.06 3.96 -24.53
N MET A 469 -21.90 3.73 -25.56
CA MET A 469 -21.74 2.60 -26.51
C MET A 469 -21.60 1.24 -25.81
N GLY A 470 -22.31 1.04 -24.69
CA GLY A 470 -22.24 -0.18 -23.87
C GLY A 470 -20.96 -0.34 -23.06
N LYS A 471 -20.16 0.73 -22.93
CA LYS A 471 -18.95 0.79 -22.10
C LYS A 471 -19.19 1.71 -20.91
N LEU A 472 -19.02 1.20 -19.70
CA LEU A 472 -19.14 2.03 -18.51
C LEU A 472 -18.03 3.09 -18.53
N THR A 473 -18.42 4.35 -18.42
CA THR A 473 -17.52 5.51 -18.44
C THR A 473 -17.84 6.38 -17.26
N HIS A 474 -16.83 6.92 -16.60
CA HIS A 474 -17.01 7.89 -15.52
C HIS A 474 -16.18 9.15 -15.73
N VAL A 475 -16.63 10.23 -15.12
CA VAL A 475 -15.88 11.47 -14.91
C VAL A 475 -16.15 11.94 -13.49
N GLY A 476 -15.06 12.15 -12.75
CA GLY A 476 -15.10 12.59 -11.35
C GLY A 476 -14.35 13.90 -11.14
N TYR A 477 -14.84 14.68 -10.19
CA TYR A 477 -14.12 15.79 -9.55
C TYR A 477 -14.18 15.60 -8.05
N SER A 478 -13.05 15.73 -7.37
CA SER A 478 -12.98 15.63 -5.91
C SER A 478 -12.01 16.67 -5.35
N GLN A 479 -12.35 17.18 -4.19
CA GLN A 479 -11.46 17.96 -3.34
C GLN A 479 -11.29 17.20 -2.03
N TYR A 480 -10.06 16.93 -1.64
CA TYR A 480 -9.71 16.28 -0.38
C TYR A 480 -8.80 17.18 0.45
N GLU A 481 -8.93 17.09 1.76
CA GLU A 481 -8.06 17.78 2.72
C GLU A 481 -7.53 16.79 3.75
N GLN A 482 -6.29 16.98 4.20
CA GLN A 482 -5.61 16.14 5.18
C GLN A 482 -4.64 16.96 6.00
N LEU A 483 -4.56 16.72 7.31
CA LEU A 483 -3.49 17.29 8.12
C LEU A 483 -2.12 16.75 7.66
N PRO A 484 -1.07 17.59 7.64
CA PRO A 484 0.29 17.10 7.46
C PRO A 484 0.65 16.06 8.53
N PRO A 485 1.65 15.17 8.26
CA PRO A 485 2.05 14.16 9.23
C PRO A 485 2.35 14.75 10.60
N THR A 486 1.89 14.06 11.65
CA THR A 486 1.89 14.54 13.04
C THR A 486 3.28 14.93 13.54
N LEU A 487 4.29 14.16 13.14
CA LEU A 487 5.68 14.42 13.49
C LEU A 487 6.15 15.80 13.00
N TYR A 488 5.78 16.19 11.76
CA TYR A 488 6.07 17.53 11.22
C TYR A 488 5.23 18.62 11.91
N LEU A 489 3.95 18.36 12.14
CA LEU A 489 3.06 19.32 12.82
C LEU A 489 3.56 19.68 14.20
N LEU A 490 3.99 18.70 14.99
CA LEU A 490 4.40 18.90 16.38
C LEU A 490 5.80 19.46 16.53
N SER A 491 6.63 19.44 15.47
CA SER A 491 7.99 19.98 15.49
C SER A 491 8.00 21.50 15.35
N PHE A 492 8.96 22.16 15.96
CA PHE A 492 9.14 23.62 15.94
C PHE A 492 7.83 24.40 16.29
N ASN A 493 7.48 25.39 15.48
CA ASN A 493 6.21 26.12 15.53
C ASN A 493 5.27 25.71 14.37
N ASN A 494 5.49 24.56 13.77
CA ASN A 494 4.80 24.13 12.56
C ASN A 494 3.29 24.03 12.77
N LEU A 495 2.86 23.62 13.96
CA LEU A 495 1.43 23.55 14.33
C LEU A 495 0.65 24.86 14.10
N LYS A 496 1.33 26.02 14.16
CA LYS A 496 0.72 27.33 13.88
C LYS A 496 0.84 27.75 12.42
N ASN A 497 1.80 27.20 11.70
CA ASN A 497 2.21 27.65 10.39
C ASN A 497 1.75 26.72 9.25
N LEU A 498 1.50 25.46 9.56
CA LEU A 498 0.98 24.49 8.61
C LEU A 498 -0.56 24.51 8.63
N ARG A 499 -1.12 24.27 7.47
CA ARG A 499 -2.55 24.11 7.22
C ARG A 499 -2.82 22.71 6.73
N PRO A 500 -4.07 22.23 6.71
CA PRO A 500 -4.41 21.01 5.98
C PRO A 500 -3.95 21.10 4.52
N ILE A 501 -3.32 20.04 4.06
CA ILE A 501 -2.93 19.90 2.65
C ILE A 501 -4.21 19.66 1.86
N ARG A 502 -4.39 20.34 0.75
CA ARG A 502 -5.56 20.21 -0.13
C ARG A 502 -5.16 19.60 -1.47
N SER A 503 -5.93 18.63 -1.95
CA SER A 503 -5.79 18.03 -3.27
C SER A 503 -7.08 18.17 -4.06
N ASN A 504 -7.05 18.88 -5.19
CA ASN A 504 -8.14 18.93 -6.16
C ASN A 504 -7.84 17.92 -7.27
N GLN A 505 -8.77 17.01 -7.54
CA GLN A 505 -8.57 15.90 -8.48
C GLN A 505 -9.65 15.89 -9.55
N ILE A 506 -9.24 15.59 -10.77
CA ILE A 506 -10.14 15.30 -11.89
C ILE A 506 -9.74 13.94 -12.43
N THR A 507 -10.72 13.07 -12.62
CA THR A 507 -10.54 11.73 -13.13
C THR A 507 -11.51 11.44 -14.25
N ALA A 508 -11.11 10.60 -15.19
CA ALA A 508 -11.97 10.08 -16.22
C ALA A 508 -11.54 8.65 -16.57
N GLY A 509 -12.49 7.74 -16.62
CA GLY A 509 -12.19 6.34 -16.89
C GLY A 509 -13.23 5.70 -17.81
N VAL A 510 -12.80 4.60 -18.44
CA VAL A 510 -13.66 3.76 -19.27
C VAL A 510 -13.30 2.29 -19.09
N ILE A 511 -14.33 1.46 -18.88
CA ILE A 511 -14.20 0.00 -18.97
C ILE A 511 -14.38 -0.39 -20.44
N VAL A 512 -13.27 -0.58 -21.13
CA VAL A 512 -13.22 -0.87 -22.57
C VAL A 512 -13.79 -2.26 -22.88
N ALA A 513 -13.51 -3.22 -22.02
CA ALA A 513 -14.07 -4.56 -22.08
C ALA A 513 -14.35 -5.09 -20.68
N ASP A 514 -15.51 -5.72 -20.51
CA ASP A 514 -15.87 -6.45 -19.30
C ASP A 514 -16.73 -7.64 -19.71
N ASN A 515 -16.11 -8.82 -19.72
CA ASN A 515 -16.75 -10.07 -20.08
C ASN A 515 -16.00 -11.25 -19.45
N ASN A 516 -16.55 -12.44 -19.56
CA ASN A 516 -15.99 -13.66 -18.95
C ASN A 516 -14.54 -14.01 -19.38
N ARG A 517 -13.98 -13.33 -20.38
CA ARG A 517 -12.63 -13.60 -20.88
C ARG A 517 -11.64 -12.48 -20.53
N ALA A 518 -12.11 -11.24 -20.51
CA ALA A 518 -11.21 -10.12 -20.29
C ALA A 518 -11.94 -8.91 -19.65
N ARG A 519 -11.23 -8.23 -18.75
CA ARG A 519 -11.56 -6.91 -18.26
C ARG A 519 -10.43 -5.97 -18.66
N VAL A 520 -10.77 -4.84 -19.28
CA VAL A 520 -9.81 -3.81 -19.70
C VAL A 520 -10.30 -2.47 -19.22
N THR A 521 -9.52 -1.80 -18.40
CA THR A 521 -9.83 -0.46 -17.88
C THR A 521 -8.76 0.54 -18.32
N LEU A 522 -9.17 1.74 -18.66
CA LEU A 522 -8.32 2.88 -18.94
C LEU A 522 -8.77 4.05 -18.09
N GLU A 523 -7.84 4.66 -17.34
CA GLU A 523 -8.10 5.80 -16.49
C GLU A 523 -7.09 6.92 -16.76
N LEU A 524 -7.57 8.16 -16.63
CA LEU A 524 -6.79 9.39 -16.70
C LEU A 524 -7.06 10.20 -15.44
N TYR A 525 -6.03 10.78 -14.87
CA TYR A 525 -6.17 11.61 -13.68
C TYR A 525 -5.28 12.85 -13.71
N GLN A 526 -5.71 13.87 -13.00
CA GLN A 526 -4.93 15.05 -12.67
C GLN A 526 -5.23 15.47 -11.23
N LYS A 527 -4.19 15.63 -10.41
CA LYS A 527 -4.24 16.14 -9.04
C LYS A 527 -3.53 17.50 -9.00
N ARG A 528 -4.03 18.42 -8.20
CA ARG A 528 -3.40 19.69 -7.87
C ARG A 528 -3.36 19.86 -6.36
N TYR A 529 -2.16 19.91 -5.81
CA TYR A 529 -1.91 20.13 -4.40
C TYR A 529 -1.77 21.61 -4.08
N LEU A 530 -2.36 22.02 -2.96
CA LEU A 530 -2.31 23.38 -2.39
C LEU A 530 -1.97 23.27 -0.91
N ASP A 531 -1.49 24.37 -0.34
CA ASP A 531 -1.10 24.46 1.07
C ASP A 531 -0.07 23.38 1.48
N TYR A 532 0.73 22.90 0.51
CA TYR A 532 1.70 21.83 0.72
C TYR A 532 2.84 22.31 1.64
N PRO A 533 3.29 21.52 2.63
CA PRO A 533 4.35 21.90 3.55
C PRO A 533 5.66 22.18 2.83
N VAL A 534 6.25 23.35 3.06
CA VAL A 534 7.53 23.78 2.51
C VAL A 534 8.42 24.36 3.59
N ALA A 535 9.73 24.16 3.46
CA ALA A 535 10.70 24.63 4.43
C ALA A 535 10.78 26.16 4.47
N SER A 536 10.76 26.73 5.67
CA SER A 536 10.83 28.19 5.86
C SER A 536 12.20 28.76 5.46
N ASN A 537 13.28 28.04 5.77
CA ASN A 537 14.65 28.48 5.59
C ASN A 537 15.29 28.02 4.27
N TYR A 538 14.64 27.05 3.59
CA TYR A 538 15.08 26.51 2.32
C TYR A 538 13.93 26.58 1.32
N PRO A 539 13.75 27.71 0.64
CA PRO A 539 12.54 27.96 -0.16
C PRO A 539 12.31 26.96 -1.31
N GLN A 540 13.32 26.21 -1.71
CA GLN A 540 13.26 25.18 -2.74
C GLN A 540 12.80 23.81 -2.21
N LEU A 541 12.76 23.61 -0.88
CA LEU A 541 12.39 22.31 -0.27
C LEU A 541 10.92 22.26 0.11
N SER A 542 10.28 21.17 -0.25
CA SER A 542 8.92 20.82 0.14
C SER A 542 8.87 19.42 0.75
N LEU A 543 7.80 19.08 1.45
CA LEU A 543 7.61 17.74 1.99
C LEU A 543 7.74 16.64 0.93
N ALA A 544 7.39 16.93 -0.33
CA ALA A 544 7.48 15.99 -1.44
C ALA A 544 8.91 15.72 -1.96
N ASN A 545 9.91 16.48 -1.54
CA ASN A 545 11.30 16.31 -1.99
C ASN A 545 12.34 16.28 -0.86
N ILE A 546 11.91 16.24 0.40
CA ILE A 546 12.78 16.10 1.58
C ILE A 546 12.52 14.82 2.36
N THR A 547 11.39 14.17 2.12
CA THR A 547 11.10 12.88 2.72
C THR A 547 11.81 11.82 1.93
N ASP A 548 12.86 11.30 2.51
CA ASP A 548 13.24 9.95 2.21
C ASP A 548 12.45 9.05 3.15
N THR A 549 11.49 8.35 2.63
CA THR A 549 10.60 7.51 3.41
C THR A 549 11.26 6.20 3.81
N PHE A 550 12.52 5.95 3.42
CA PHE A 550 13.03 4.59 3.34
C PHE A 550 14.23 4.26 4.18
N GLY A 551 14.58 5.04 5.08
CA GLY A 551 15.69 4.68 5.93
C GLY A 551 16.38 5.84 6.58
N GLN A 552 15.96 7.03 6.25
CA GLN A 552 16.52 8.21 6.87
C GLN A 552 15.53 8.80 7.87
N ALA A 553 16.06 9.33 8.96
CA ALA A 553 15.31 10.18 9.85
C ALA A 553 14.70 11.33 9.05
N PHE A 554 13.42 11.59 9.26
CA PHE A 554 12.72 12.70 8.63
C PHE A 554 13.54 13.98 8.80
N LEU A 555 13.76 14.73 7.71
CA LEU A 555 14.45 16.02 7.79
C LEU A 555 13.57 17.03 8.50
N MET A 556 13.78 17.22 9.79
CA MET A 556 13.01 18.15 10.61
C MET A 556 13.47 19.58 10.43
N MET A 557 12.54 20.45 10.05
CA MET A 557 12.78 21.87 9.88
C MET A 557 11.52 22.71 10.11
N PRO A 558 11.67 24.01 10.36
CA PRO A 558 10.52 24.92 10.37
C PRO A 558 9.85 24.94 8.99
N MET A 559 8.53 24.76 8.96
CA MET A 559 7.74 24.67 7.72
C MET A 559 6.55 25.63 7.73
N VAL A 560 6.04 25.92 6.55
CA VAL A 560 4.82 26.70 6.29
C VAL A 560 4.00 26.03 5.19
N GLY A 561 2.68 26.16 5.21
CA GLY A 561 1.76 25.62 4.20
C GLY A 561 1.62 26.58 3.01
N GLU A 562 2.66 26.78 2.22
CA GLU A 562 2.65 27.69 1.05
C GLU A 562 3.04 26.99 -0.26
N GLY A 563 3.36 25.71 -0.21
CA GLY A 563 3.75 24.94 -1.39
C GLY A 563 2.57 24.56 -2.28
N THR A 564 2.90 24.23 -3.52
CA THR A 564 1.97 23.71 -4.50
C THR A 564 2.55 22.50 -5.20
N GLY A 565 1.67 21.64 -5.72
CA GLY A 565 2.09 20.47 -6.47
C GLY A 565 1.09 20.09 -7.55
N THR A 566 1.52 19.23 -8.45
CA THR A 566 0.65 18.61 -9.46
C THR A 566 1.11 17.20 -9.73
N ALA A 567 0.15 16.28 -9.83
CA ALA A 567 0.37 14.94 -10.33
C ALA A 567 -0.63 14.62 -11.43
N SER A 568 -0.19 13.95 -12.49
CA SER A 568 -1.06 13.56 -13.59
C SER A 568 -0.59 12.28 -14.23
N GLY A 569 -1.52 11.48 -14.75
CA GLY A 569 -1.17 10.22 -15.35
C GLY A 569 -2.28 9.57 -16.16
N ALA A 570 -1.90 8.43 -16.73
CA ALA A 570 -2.76 7.52 -17.46
C ALA A 570 -2.46 6.09 -17.05
N GLU A 571 -3.49 5.30 -16.81
CA GLU A 571 -3.41 3.95 -16.28
C GLU A 571 -4.21 3.00 -17.19
N LEU A 572 -3.57 1.90 -17.58
CA LEU A 572 -4.19 0.82 -18.33
C LEU A 572 -4.07 -0.48 -17.52
N SER A 573 -5.18 -1.15 -17.28
CA SER A 573 -5.19 -2.49 -16.72
C SER A 573 -5.87 -3.46 -17.68
N VAL A 574 -5.25 -4.62 -17.89
CA VAL A 574 -5.74 -5.71 -18.72
C VAL A 574 -5.69 -6.98 -17.91
N GLN A 575 -6.83 -7.58 -17.66
CA GLN A 575 -6.98 -8.90 -17.05
C GLN A 575 -7.61 -9.82 -18.06
N THR A 576 -7.06 -11.02 -18.23
CA THR A 576 -7.60 -11.96 -19.21
C THR A 576 -7.42 -13.40 -18.78
N HIS A 577 -8.47 -14.19 -18.95
CA HIS A 577 -8.44 -15.64 -18.94
C HIS A 577 -8.11 -16.11 -20.35
N MET A 578 -6.81 -16.22 -20.66
CA MET A 578 -6.40 -16.66 -22.01
C MET A 578 -6.89 -18.06 -22.33
N THR A 579 -6.87 -18.94 -21.34
CA THR A 579 -7.42 -20.29 -21.41
C THR A 579 -8.13 -20.60 -20.09
N SER A 580 -8.76 -21.77 -19.98
CA SER A 580 -9.33 -22.23 -18.70
C SER A 580 -8.29 -22.47 -17.59
N THR A 581 -7.01 -22.40 -17.90
CA THR A 581 -5.90 -22.71 -16.99
C THR A 581 -4.84 -21.60 -16.92
N LEU A 582 -4.95 -20.54 -17.74
CA LEU A 582 -3.96 -19.47 -17.81
C LEU A 582 -4.62 -18.11 -17.67
N ASP A 583 -4.31 -17.45 -16.57
CA ASP A 583 -4.71 -16.10 -16.27
C ASP A 583 -3.53 -15.15 -16.44
N LEU A 584 -3.77 -14.02 -17.08
CA LEU A 584 -2.77 -12.96 -17.26
C LEU A 584 -3.33 -11.63 -16.78
N THR A 585 -2.50 -10.87 -16.08
CA THR A 585 -2.78 -9.48 -15.71
C THR A 585 -1.61 -8.61 -16.14
N GLY A 586 -1.90 -7.56 -16.88
CA GLY A 586 -0.93 -6.54 -17.28
C GLY A 586 -1.39 -5.17 -16.80
N THR A 587 -0.50 -4.40 -16.17
CA THR A 587 -0.73 -3.00 -15.83
C THR A 587 0.35 -2.13 -16.46
N LEU A 588 -0.05 -0.99 -16.99
CA LEU A 588 0.81 0.03 -17.54
C LEU A 588 0.35 1.37 -16.99
N ALA A 589 1.25 2.09 -16.33
CA ALA A 589 0.97 3.43 -15.86
C ALA A 589 2.04 4.42 -16.34
N TYR A 590 1.57 5.59 -16.75
CA TYR A 590 2.40 6.77 -16.97
C TYR A 590 1.99 7.82 -15.95
N ALA A 591 2.95 8.31 -15.14
CA ALA A 591 2.70 9.27 -14.07
C ALA A 591 3.79 10.33 -14.00
N ARG A 592 3.41 11.57 -13.70
CA ARG A 592 4.33 12.66 -13.43
C ARG A 592 3.88 13.41 -12.19
N SER A 593 4.82 13.69 -11.28
CA SER A 593 4.55 14.48 -10.08
C SER A 593 5.61 15.59 -9.89
N TRP A 594 5.14 16.82 -9.74
CA TRP A 594 5.97 18.02 -9.63
C TRP A 594 5.48 18.89 -8.49
N TYR A 595 6.41 19.40 -7.70
CA TYR A 595 6.10 20.23 -6.54
C TYR A 595 6.97 21.48 -6.53
N ALA A 596 6.40 22.59 -6.10
CA ALA A 596 7.08 23.87 -5.92
C ALA A 596 7.20 24.20 -4.44
N GLY A 597 8.40 24.60 -4.03
CA GLY A 597 8.62 25.22 -2.74
C GLY A 597 8.15 26.69 -2.72
N ARG A 598 8.62 27.46 -1.75
CA ARG A 598 8.31 28.89 -1.63
C ARG A 598 8.87 29.74 -2.78
N ASP A 599 9.89 29.26 -3.48
CA ASP A 599 10.46 29.89 -4.67
C ASP A 599 9.59 29.78 -5.93
N GLY A 600 8.50 28.99 -5.86
CA GLY A 600 7.56 28.79 -6.96
C GLY A 600 8.10 27.96 -8.13
N ILE A 601 9.30 27.38 -8.01
CA ILE A 601 9.93 26.59 -9.09
C ILE A 601 9.49 25.13 -8.95
N LEU A 602 8.85 24.60 -9.99
CA LEU A 602 8.44 23.20 -10.04
C LEU A 602 9.64 22.27 -10.17
N ARG A 603 9.74 21.32 -9.25
CA ARG A 603 10.75 20.23 -9.23
C ARG A 603 10.04 18.91 -9.12
N ARG A 604 10.70 17.83 -9.54
CA ARG A 604 10.14 16.47 -9.38
C ARG A 604 9.96 16.15 -7.89
N GLY A 605 8.84 15.54 -7.55
CA GLY A 605 8.70 14.86 -6.25
C GLY A 605 9.60 13.62 -6.19
N ASN A 606 9.90 13.11 -4.98
CA ASN A 606 10.71 11.90 -4.80
C ASN A 606 10.11 10.70 -5.53
N TYR A 607 8.79 10.70 -5.75
CA TYR A 607 8.04 9.61 -6.37
C TYR A 607 7.59 9.91 -7.80
N ASP A 608 8.28 10.80 -8.52
CA ASP A 608 8.05 11.01 -9.96
C ASP A 608 8.64 9.83 -10.75
N VAL A 609 7.85 8.75 -10.89
CA VAL A 609 8.20 7.56 -11.68
C VAL A 609 7.37 7.53 -12.97
N PRO A 610 7.93 8.03 -14.10
CA PRO A 610 7.16 8.25 -15.32
C PRO A 610 6.53 7.00 -15.94
N LEU A 611 7.17 5.85 -15.82
CA LEU A 611 6.67 4.63 -16.44
C LEU A 611 6.75 3.48 -15.46
N GLN A 612 5.63 2.76 -15.35
CA GLN A 612 5.52 1.50 -14.60
C GLN A 612 4.83 0.46 -15.44
N VAL A 613 5.37 -0.75 -15.43
CA VAL A 613 4.82 -1.94 -16.09
C VAL A 613 4.84 -3.09 -15.10
N ASN A 614 3.70 -3.76 -14.90
CA ASN A 614 3.62 -5.05 -14.25
C ASN A 614 2.96 -6.05 -15.20
N LEU A 615 3.58 -7.21 -15.35
CA LEU A 615 3.04 -8.32 -16.09
C LEU A 615 3.02 -9.56 -15.17
N MET A 616 1.84 -10.07 -14.92
CA MET A 616 1.63 -11.22 -14.03
C MET A 616 0.94 -12.34 -14.79
N GLY A 617 1.27 -13.56 -14.46
CA GLY A 617 0.61 -14.71 -14.99
C GLY A 617 0.50 -15.83 -13.98
N THR A 618 -0.62 -16.54 -14.00
CA THR A 618 -0.86 -17.73 -13.20
C THR A 618 -1.34 -18.86 -14.11
N TRP A 619 -0.58 -19.95 -14.13
CA TRP A 619 -0.87 -21.10 -14.97
C TRP A 619 -1.15 -22.33 -14.12
N ALA A 620 -2.41 -22.77 -14.09
CA ALA A 620 -2.83 -24.01 -13.47
C ALA A 620 -2.49 -25.18 -14.40
N MET A 621 -1.41 -25.90 -14.08
CA MET A 621 -0.91 -27.06 -14.81
C MET A 621 -1.60 -28.34 -14.36
N ALA A 622 -1.28 -29.48 -15.01
CA ALA A 622 -1.77 -30.78 -14.58
C ALA A 622 -1.36 -31.11 -13.13
N HIS A 623 -2.12 -32.00 -12.47
CA HIS A 623 -1.84 -32.49 -11.10
C HIS A 623 -1.84 -31.45 -9.98
N ARG A 624 -2.64 -30.38 -10.11
CA ARG A 624 -2.74 -29.30 -9.11
C ARG A 624 -1.43 -28.57 -8.87
N LEU A 625 -0.62 -28.46 -9.90
CA LEU A 625 0.57 -27.64 -9.95
C LEU A 625 0.19 -26.28 -10.51
N ILE A 626 0.55 -25.20 -9.82
CA ILE A 626 0.36 -23.82 -10.25
C ILE A 626 1.75 -23.20 -10.43
N LEU A 627 1.98 -22.59 -11.58
CA LEU A 627 3.13 -21.74 -11.85
C LEU A 627 2.67 -20.30 -11.95
N SER A 628 3.20 -19.43 -11.14
CA SER A 628 2.98 -17.99 -11.21
C SER A 628 4.28 -17.26 -11.51
N TRP A 629 4.18 -16.14 -12.22
CA TRP A 629 5.32 -15.25 -12.48
C TRP A 629 4.87 -13.81 -12.45
N ARG A 630 5.80 -12.92 -12.11
CA ARG A 630 5.62 -11.48 -12.15
C ARG A 630 6.87 -10.82 -12.72
N TYR A 631 6.68 -9.96 -13.70
CA TYR A 631 7.72 -9.05 -14.19
C TYR A 631 7.29 -7.62 -13.88
N THR A 632 8.15 -6.89 -13.17
CA THR A 632 7.97 -5.47 -12.85
C THR A 632 9.10 -4.67 -13.47
N ALA A 633 8.76 -3.58 -14.13
CA ALA A 633 9.73 -2.61 -14.63
C ALA A 633 9.24 -1.18 -14.36
N THR A 634 10.11 -0.33 -13.81
CA THR A 634 9.80 1.07 -13.57
C THR A 634 10.94 1.97 -14.05
N SER A 635 10.60 3.23 -14.40
CA SER A 635 11.60 4.27 -14.50
C SER A 635 12.29 4.45 -13.15
N GLY A 636 13.57 4.84 -13.16
CA GLY A 636 14.27 5.14 -11.92
C GLY A 636 13.64 6.31 -11.17
N VAL A 637 13.79 6.34 -9.85
CA VAL A 637 13.36 7.44 -8.98
C VAL A 637 14.24 8.69 -9.20
N PRO A 638 13.72 9.90 -8.97
CA PRO A 638 14.54 11.10 -8.96
C PRO A 638 15.46 11.13 -7.75
N TYR A 639 16.60 11.78 -7.88
CA TYR A 639 17.48 12.07 -6.74
C TYR A 639 18.18 13.42 -6.88
N THR A 640 18.58 13.96 -5.74
CA THR A 640 19.36 15.19 -5.65
C THR A 640 20.84 14.84 -5.66
N PRO A 641 21.66 15.35 -6.59
CA PRO A 641 23.09 15.07 -6.61
C PRO A 641 23.81 15.79 -5.48
N ASP A 642 24.94 15.24 -5.07
CA ASP A 642 25.84 15.86 -4.11
C ASP A 642 26.62 17.03 -4.70
N ASN A 643 26.88 18.01 -3.87
CA ASN A 643 27.89 19.01 -4.12
C ASN A 643 29.28 18.43 -3.80
N MET A 644 29.86 17.67 -4.73
CA MET A 644 31.09 16.94 -4.54
C MET A 644 32.24 17.76 -3.92
N PRO A 645 32.54 19.02 -4.35
CA PRO A 645 33.56 19.84 -3.71
C PRO A 645 33.31 20.09 -2.22
N LEU A 646 32.08 20.36 -1.83
CA LEU A 646 31.72 20.58 -0.43
C LEU A 646 31.67 19.26 0.35
N SER A 647 31.15 18.19 -0.25
CA SER A 647 31.12 16.87 0.38
C SER A 647 32.54 16.37 0.69
N ILE A 648 33.47 16.51 -0.25
CA ILE A 648 34.91 16.18 -0.02
C ILE A 648 35.52 17.06 1.07
N ALA A 649 35.25 18.39 1.00
CA ALA A 649 35.83 19.33 1.96
C ALA A 649 35.33 19.11 3.39
N GLN A 650 34.06 18.67 3.54
CA GLN A 650 33.43 18.42 4.84
C GLN A 650 33.43 16.95 5.24
N ASN A 651 33.89 16.07 4.35
CA ASN A 651 33.84 14.61 4.49
C ASN A 651 32.47 14.09 4.93
N ARG A 652 31.40 14.60 4.29
CA ARG A 652 30.04 14.23 4.53
C ARG A 652 29.19 14.47 3.28
N ASP A 653 28.01 13.90 3.29
CA ASP A 653 26.99 14.17 2.30
C ASP A 653 26.55 15.65 2.35
N VAL A 654 26.68 16.36 1.25
CA VAL A 654 26.21 17.74 1.08
C VAL A 654 25.47 17.86 -0.25
N TYR A 655 24.14 17.87 -0.18
CA TYR A 655 23.30 17.95 -1.37
C TYR A 655 23.44 19.27 -2.13
N ASN A 656 23.39 19.19 -3.46
CA ASN A 656 23.29 20.37 -4.32
C ASN A 656 21.84 20.90 -4.36
N LEU A 657 21.51 21.83 -3.48
CA LEU A 657 20.16 22.36 -3.34
C LEU A 657 19.67 23.15 -4.57
N SER A 658 20.53 23.48 -5.52
CA SER A 658 20.10 24.06 -6.80
C SER A 658 19.57 23.03 -7.79
N GLU A 659 19.86 21.75 -7.56
CA GLU A 659 19.52 20.62 -8.44
C GLU A 659 18.67 19.56 -7.74
N ILE A 660 17.74 19.99 -6.90
CA ILE A 660 16.85 19.06 -6.15
C ILE A 660 16.08 18.19 -7.13
N ASN A 661 16.21 16.86 -6.97
CA ASN A 661 15.60 15.84 -7.81
C ASN A 661 15.84 16.03 -9.32
N ALA A 662 16.97 16.68 -9.67
CA ALA A 662 17.29 16.96 -11.07
C ALA A 662 17.75 15.72 -11.84
N LEU A 663 18.39 14.79 -11.18
CA LEU A 663 18.86 13.55 -11.77
C LEU A 663 17.85 12.42 -11.59
N ARG A 664 18.08 11.30 -12.25
CA ARG A 664 17.25 10.10 -12.17
C ARG A 664 18.12 8.85 -12.07
N ALA A 665 17.79 8.00 -11.13
CA ALA A 665 18.43 6.70 -10.93
C ALA A 665 18.22 5.78 -12.15
N PRO A 666 19.00 4.71 -12.27
CA PRO A 666 18.75 3.66 -13.25
C PRO A 666 17.35 3.04 -13.11
N SER A 667 16.82 2.53 -14.23
CA SER A 667 15.52 1.85 -14.22
C SER A 667 15.55 0.59 -13.34
N TYR A 668 14.48 0.35 -12.61
CA TYR A 668 14.25 -0.87 -11.85
C TYR A 668 13.63 -1.95 -12.75
N GLN A 669 14.08 -3.21 -12.59
CA GLN A 669 13.48 -4.37 -13.25
C GLN A 669 13.63 -5.60 -12.34
N ARG A 670 12.55 -6.38 -12.22
CA ARG A 670 12.52 -7.59 -11.41
C ARG A 670 11.64 -8.65 -12.06
N LEU A 671 12.08 -9.90 -12.02
CA LEU A 671 11.32 -11.06 -12.46
C LEU A 671 11.24 -12.06 -11.31
N ASP A 672 10.03 -12.44 -10.94
CA ASP A 672 9.74 -13.35 -9.85
C ASP A 672 9.00 -14.57 -10.35
N PHE A 673 9.25 -15.71 -9.73
CA PHE A 673 8.56 -16.97 -10.00
C PHE A 673 8.04 -17.59 -8.71
N ARG A 674 6.93 -18.30 -8.80
CA ARG A 674 6.39 -19.13 -7.73
C ARG A 674 5.80 -20.40 -8.31
N VAL A 675 6.15 -21.54 -7.73
CA VAL A 675 5.58 -22.84 -8.03
C VAL A 675 4.87 -23.37 -6.80
N GLU A 676 3.66 -23.82 -6.99
CA GLU A 676 2.83 -24.33 -5.90
C GLU A 676 2.20 -25.66 -6.27
N GLN A 677 2.20 -26.61 -5.33
CA GLN A 677 1.55 -27.91 -5.51
C GLN A 677 0.69 -28.24 -4.31
N SER A 678 -0.57 -28.61 -4.55
CA SER A 678 -1.52 -29.03 -3.53
C SER A 678 -1.84 -30.50 -3.62
N ARG A 679 -1.91 -31.18 -2.48
CA ARG A 679 -2.33 -32.58 -2.36
C ARG A 679 -3.30 -32.77 -1.22
N LYS A 680 -4.31 -33.62 -1.43
CA LYS A 680 -5.20 -34.05 -0.35
C LYS A 680 -4.45 -35.01 0.58
N ILE A 681 -4.37 -34.69 1.86
CA ILE A 681 -3.73 -35.49 2.91
C ILE A 681 -4.72 -35.60 4.07
N GLY A 682 -5.18 -36.81 4.35
CA GLY A 682 -6.18 -37.04 5.37
C GLY A 682 -7.51 -36.33 5.06
N ARG A 683 -7.94 -35.46 5.97
CA ARG A 683 -9.18 -34.66 5.83
C ARG A 683 -8.94 -33.30 5.16
N GLY A 684 -7.68 -32.90 5.03
CA GLY A 684 -7.31 -31.57 4.54
C GLY A 684 -6.50 -31.59 3.25
N VAL A 685 -6.01 -30.42 2.88
CA VAL A 685 -5.15 -30.19 1.74
C VAL A 685 -3.82 -29.65 2.23
N MET A 686 -2.73 -30.30 1.84
CA MET A 686 -1.37 -29.82 2.02
C MET A 686 -0.91 -29.12 0.75
N THR A 687 -0.40 -27.91 0.87
CA THR A 687 0.16 -27.13 -0.21
C THR A 687 1.63 -26.85 0.10
N TRP A 688 2.52 -27.15 -0.84
CA TRP A 688 3.92 -26.74 -0.84
C TRP A 688 4.13 -25.66 -1.86
N TYR A 689 4.91 -24.66 -1.54
CA TYR A 689 5.31 -23.66 -2.50
C TYR A 689 6.81 -23.36 -2.41
N ALA A 690 7.38 -22.98 -3.55
CA ALA A 690 8.71 -22.45 -3.66
C ALA A 690 8.70 -21.26 -4.62
N GLY A 691 9.40 -20.21 -4.24
CA GLY A 691 9.51 -18.97 -4.99
C GLY A 691 10.96 -18.59 -5.25
N LEU A 692 11.14 -17.73 -6.22
CA LEU A 692 12.42 -17.14 -6.57
C LEU A 692 12.18 -15.68 -6.93
N GLU A 693 12.62 -14.79 -6.04
CA GLU A 693 12.51 -13.36 -6.19
C GLU A 693 13.75 -12.83 -6.93
N ASN A 694 13.55 -11.82 -7.76
CA ASN A 694 14.60 -11.24 -8.58
C ASN A 694 15.43 -12.31 -9.33
N ALA A 695 14.75 -13.21 -10.05
CA ALA A 695 15.39 -14.30 -10.79
C ALA A 695 16.41 -13.81 -11.84
N LEU A 696 16.36 -12.55 -12.25
CA LEU A 696 17.36 -11.91 -13.10
C LEU A 696 18.64 -11.57 -12.34
N ASN A 697 18.62 -11.66 -11.01
CA ASN A 697 19.71 -11.23 -10.11
C ASN A 697 20.24 -9.83 -10.46
N ARG A 698 19.31 -8.94 -10.86
CA ARG A 698 19.65 -7.57 -11.21
C ARG A 698 19.94 -6.77 -9.95
N GLN A 699 21.06 -6.11 -9.92
CA GLN A 699 21.39 -5.12 -8.91
C GLN A 699 20.58 -3.85 -9.21
N ASN A 700 19.38 -3.78 -8.65
CA ASN A 700 18.53 -2.62 -8.77
C ASN A 700 19.04 -1.54 -7.81
N PHE A 701 19.11 -0.32 -8.29
CA PHE A 701 19.51 0.84 -7.51
C PHE A 701 18.56 1.04 -6.31
N TYR A 702 19.15 1.36 -5.15
CA TYR A 702 18.40 1.80 -3.97
C TYR A 702 18.68 3.28 -3.70
N GLU A 703 19.90 3.63 -3.26
CA GLU A 703 20.31 5.00 -2.94
C GLU A 703 21.83 5.21 -3.14
N TYR A 704 22.24 6.46 -3.16
CA TYR A 704 23.65 6.84 -3.05
C TYR A 704 23.96 7.27 -1.63
N LEU A 705 25.03 6.72 -1.04
CA LEU A 705 25.55 7.07 0.28
C LEU A 705 26.95 7.64 0.19
N TRP A 706 27.24 8.65 1.01
CA TRP A 706 28.62 9.16 1.15
C TRP A 706 29.48 8.13 1.89
N GLU A 707 30.63 7.74 1.30
CA GLU A 707 31.59 6.84 1.93
C GLU A 707 32.85 7.62 2.37
N PRO A 708 32.99 7.98 3.66
CA PRO A 708 34.08 8.82 4.15
C PRO A 708 35.43 8.13 4.24
N ARG A 709 35.42 6.78 4.26
CA ARG A 709 36.64 5.98 4.36
C ARG A 709 37.35 5.83 3.01
N GLN A 710 36.67 6.13 1.90
CA GLN A 710 37.33 6.23 0.61
C GLN A 710 38.35 7.39 0.63
N GLN A 711 39.55 7.13 0.12
CA GLN A 711 40.58 8.15 0.03
C GLN A 711 40.10 9.34 -0.83
N GLY A 712 39.91 10.50 -0.22
CA GLY A 712 39.37 11.69 -0.86
C GLY A 712 37.84 11.80 -0.82
N GLY A 713 37.17 10.89 -0.11
CA GLY A 713 35.70 10.77 -0.08
C GLY A 713 35.14 10.17 -1.37
N GLY A 714 33.94 9.63 -1.31
CA GLY A 714 33.29 9.05 -2.47
C GLY A 714 31.81 8.76 -2.24
N ILE A 715 31.13 8.41 -3.31
CA ILE A 715 29.72 7.98 -3.27
C ILE A 715 29.70 6.47 -3.49
N SER A 716 29.00 5.75 -2.60
CA SER A 716 28.70 4.32 -2.72
C SER A 716 27.27 4.13 -3.22
N GLU A 717 27.09 3.29 -4.22
CA GLU A 717 25.77 2.90 -4.70
C GLU A 717 25.28 1.70 -3.86
N GLN A 718 24.12 1.88 -3.23
CA GLN A 718 23.41 0.81 -2.54
C GLN A 718 22.42 0.16 -3.50
N THR A 719 22.27 -1.16 -3.39
CA THR A 719 21.37 -1.94 -4.24
C THR A 719 20.24 -2.58 -3.44
N GLN A 720 19.11 -2.78 -4.09
CA GLN A 720 17.97 -3.47 -3.53
C GLN A 720 18.20 -5.00 -3.45
N MET A 721 17.18 -5.74 -3.05
CA MET A 721 17.26 -7.18 -2.81
C MET A 721 17.82 -7.94 -4.01
N PRO A 722 18.90 -8.71 -3.85
CA PRO A 722 19.43 -9.60 -4.90
C PRO A 722 18.47 -10.78 -5.13
N LEU A 723 18.91 -11.78 -5.89
CA LEU A 723 18.17 -13.03 -6.03
C LEU A 723 17.91 -13.65 -4.65
N PHE A 724 16.63 -13.87 -4.35
CA PHE A 724 16.18 -14.36 -3.04
C PHE A 724 15.23 -15.55 -3.20
N PRO A 725 15.55 -16.74 -2.65
CA PRO A 725 14.63 -17.88 -2.64
C PRO A 725 13.63 -17.76 -1.50
N ASP A 726 12.41 -18.13 -1.77
CA ASP A 726 11.34 -18.22 -0.79
C ASP A 726 10.70 -19.63 -0.82
N GLY A 727 9.91 -19.97 0.19
CA GLY A 727 9.15 -21.21 0.19
C GLY A 727 8.46 -21.51 1.52
N GLY A 728 7.56 -22.46 1.47
CA GLY A 728 6.80 -22.86 2.64
C GLY A 728 5.83 -24.00 2.40
N ILE A 729 5.11 -24.32 3.48
CA ILE A 729 4.07 -25.36 3.53
C ILE A 729 2.84 -24.79 4.22
N LYS A 730 1.66 -25.10 3.65
CA LYS A 730 0.35 -24.75 4.21
C LYS A 730 -0.51 -26.00 4.31
N TYR A 731 -1.20 -26.20 5.43
CA TYR A 731 -2.17 -27.26 5.61
C TYR A 731 -3.51 -26.67 6.02
N SER A 732 -4.56 -27.01 5.27
CA SER A 732 -5.93 -26.50 5.49
C SER A 732 -6.94 -27.64 5.52
N PHE A 733 -7.91 -27.62 6.46
CA PHE A 733 -9.00 -28.57 6.53
C PHE A 733 -10.26 -27.98 7.14
#